data_f8525e6854499a9aca11f6bf4f6e1a15
#
_entry.id   f8525e6854499a9aca11f6bf4f6e1a15
#
_cell.length_a   1.000
_cell.length_b   1.000
_cell.length_c   1.000
_cell.angle_alpha   90.00
_cell.angle_beta   90.00
_cell.angle_gamma   90.00
#
_symmetry.space_group_name_H-M   'P 1'
#
loop_
_entity.id
_entity.type
_entity.pdbx_description
1 polymer ?
#
loop_
_entity_poly.entity_id
_entity_poly.type
_entity_poly.pdbx_seq_one_letter_code
_entity_poly.pdbx_strand_id
1 'polypeptide(L)'
;MAAYRKRRGRTSRGPAILTGIAIGLVLLALGGGALWLFAPRARNAGLASARAPEGQVKGYAVQLGAGPYTRDSLSQWAADTADEAAALGMNALFFSIDGPGGVVFETKHAKRGTALSDGDTFFHKLDALHTLCEAAAQKGLAVYAVAQQANAENATYRDTVLADIRQRYATAGIAVPMAANGAQGPFSIYSTPQGTLAAVTPESVAQAGEFFLLTTSADFGGAVFTQAAVSAAPGDAAVLLSAMDGRTPPTLLGYTPPASLGVTYPNDGASIDTKTCFVMGTSDPAQPLTLNGEEVPRYGTKGLFGVLVTLDEGENELVFANGAASLTWHITGPAPKTGQGGGTRGGKPPHDSTASVPEGTFVQTTGLITSLLYDPSGDGNISETARRGAIAQVAACAETVRNGKTTWAYQLTSGDWVLAYNVQEVEGGTASFTGAQAVCSGRDELLQFSGSGTPLAYTNQIENTLSLRFYGAEFAADFSVSGSSLVRRCEVKPFEGGTELVLHFDAPLWGHVISYEGNTVQVVLKAAPTRSTEPNKPLAGVKVLLDAGHGDTDTGAMGAGGQNAPLEKDANLAVAKAAQYRLEQLGATVEMIRTDDTFLSLEQRNAKITELRPDFFIAVHHNSVLLNNDANQSSGTECYYFYDSGKALAETLVAQVTAATRRPSRGAMWGYYYVTRNTLCPAVLLETGFMPNPAEFETVTDETSMWAAGDAIARSVLACVT
;
A
#
# COMPACT_ATOMS: atom_id res chain seq x y z
N MET A 1 -70.89 -49.13 10.02
CA MET A 1 -72.09 -49.43 9.23
C MET A 1 -71.91 -48.87 7.83
N ALA A 2 -71.60 -49.76 6.90
CA ALA A 2 -72.38 -50.08 5.67
C ALA A 2 -72.55 -48.83 4.74
N ALA A 3 -72.31 -48.85 3.44
CA ALA A 3 -72.33 -49.90 2.44
C ALA A 3 -71.68 -49.35 1.13
N TYR A 4 -70.90 -50.14 0.50
CA TYR A 4 -70.89 -50.60 -0.86
C TYR A 4 -71.85 -49.96 -1.88
N ARG A 5 -71.28 -49.43 -3.00
CA ARG A 5 -71.81 -49.68 -4.35
C ARG A 5 -70.75 -49.54 -5.46
N LYS A 6 -70.51 -50.64 -6.12
CA LYS A 6 -69.87 -50.82 -7.42
C LYS A 6 -70.53 -50.01 -8.54
N ARG A 7 -69.79 -49.38 -9.45
CA ARG A 7 -70.16 -49.28 -10.86
C ARG A 7 -68.93 -49.43 -11.77
N ARG A 8 -69.12 -50.26 -12.75
CA ARG A 8 -68.17 -50.67 -13.77
C ARG A 8 -67.90 -49.57 -14.80
N GLY A 9 -66.64 -49.48 -15.23
CA GLY A 9 -66.25 -49.54 -16.62
C GLY A 9 -66.28 -48.29 -17.47
N ARG A 10 -65.07 -47.73 -17.69
CA ARG A 10 -64.69 -47.29 -19.06
C ARG A 10 -63.14 -47.21 -19.10
N THR A 11 -62.54 -48.05 -19.94
CA THR A 11 -61.14 -48.06 -20.29
C THR A 11 -60.80 -46.81 -21.09
N SER A 12 -60.03 -45.87 -20.50
CA SER A 12 -59.39 -44.82 -21.28
C SER A 12 -57.89 -45.17 -21.40
N ARG A 13 -57.43 -45.35 -22.61
CA ARG A 13 -55.99 -45.62 -22.98
C ARG A 13 -55.14 -44.35 -22.91
N GLY A 14 -55.50 -43.36 -22.11
CA GLY A 14 -54.81 -42.04 -22.05
C GLY A 14 -53.59 -41.94 -21.14
N PRO A 15 -53.51 -42.62 -19.98
CA PRO A 15 -52.37 -42.35 -19.06
C PRO A 15 -51.08 -43.09 -19.44
N ALA A 16 -51.13 -44.19 -20.17
CA ALA A 16 -49.91 -44.98 -20.51
C ALA A 16 -49.00 -44.31 -21.56
N ILE A 17 -49.57 -43.53 -22.49
CA ILE A 17 -48.80 -42.83 -23.52
C ILE A 17 -48.10 -41.59 -22.92
N LEU A 18 -48.81 -40.84 -22.04
CA LEU A 18 -48.22 -39.72 -21.34
C LEU A 18 -47.15 -40.13 -20.35
N THR A 19 -47.29 -41.27 -19.67
CA THR A 19 -46.27 -41.81 -18.77
C THR A 19 -45.07 -42.30 -19.55
N GLY A 20 -45.27 -42.92 -20.72
CA GLY A 20 -44.19 -43.37 -21.62
C GLY A 20 -43.42 -42.18 -22.21
N ILE A 21 -44.08 -41.10 -22.59
CA ILE A 21 -43.45 -39.88 -23.08
C ILE A 21 -42.69 -39.17 -21.96
N ALA A 22 -43.26 -39.10 -20.74
CA ALA A 22 -42.54 -38.51 -19.59
C ALA A 22 -41.32 -39.31 -19.17
N ILE A 23 -41.39 -40.64 -19.17
CA ILE A 23 -40.21 -41.51 -18.92
C ILE A 23 -39.22 -41.41 -20.07
N GLY A 24 -39.66 -41.33 -21.32
CA GLY A 24 -38.80 -41.14 -22.48
C GLY A 24 -38.10 -39.79 -22.46
N LEU A 25 -38.77 -38.70 -22.07
CA LEU A 25 -38.17 -37.38 -21.91
C LEU A 25 -37.23 -37.32 -20.71
N VAL A 26 -37.51 -37.99 -19.60
CA VAL A 26 -36.62 -38.11 -18.45
C VAL A 26 -35.39 -38.94 -18.79
N LEU A 27 -35.54 -40.04 -19.55
CA LEU A 27 -34.42 -40.86 -20.03
C LEU A 27 -33.60 -40.13 -21.10
N LEU A 28 -34.21 -39.30 -21.96
CA LEU A 28 -33.53 -38.42 -22.89
C LEU A 28 -32.83 -37.27 -22.17
N ALA A 29 -33.43 -36.70 -21.13
CA ALA A 29 -32.80 -35.70 -20.30
C ALA A 29 -31.66 -36.29 -19.45
N LEU A 30 -31.84 -37.51 -18.92
CA LEU A 30 -30.77 -38.20 -18.19
C LEU A 30 -29.71 -38.77 -19.15
N GLY A 31 -30.08 -39.29 -20.31
CA GLY A 31 -29.16 -39.76 -21.34
C GLY A 31 -28.43 -38.59 -22.02
N GLY A 32 -29.12 -37.50 -22.32
CA GLY A 32 -28.55 -36.25 -22.81
C GLY A 32 -27.65 -35.56 -21.75
N GLY A 33 -28.09 -35.57 -20.49
CA GLY A 33 -27.27 -35.12 -19.36
C GLY A 33 -26.05 -35.99 -19.12
N ALA A 34 -26.19 -37.32 -19.24
CA ALA A 34 -25.05 -38.23 -19.12
C ALA A 34 -24.10 -38.12 -20.33
N LEU A 35 -24.61 -37.97 -21.55
CA LEU A 35 -23.82 -37.69 -22.73
C LEU A 35 -23.13 -36.31 -22.64
N TRP A 36 -23.79 -35.35 -22.03
CA TRP A 36 -23.21 -34.04 -21.78
C TRP A 36 -22.18 -34.06 -20.64
N LEU A 37 -22.34 -34.94 -19.64
CA LEU A 37 -21.36 -35.21 -18.57
C LEU A 37 -20.15 -36.05 -19.06
N PHE A 38 -20.31 -36.85 -20.11
CA PHE A 38 -19.25 -37.71 -20.66
C PHE A 38 -18.70 -37.24 -22.00
N ALA A 39 -19.31 -36.26 -22.68
CA ALA A 39 -18.67 -35.57 -23.78
C ALA A 39 -17.45 -34.85 -23.24
N PRO A 40 -16.28 -34.96 -23.88
CA PRO A 40 -15.16 -34.10 -23.54
C PRO A 40 -15.63 -32.64 -23.75
N ARG A 41 -15.97 -31.95 -22.67
CA ARG A 41 -16.23 -30.51 -22.72
C ARG A 41 -15.00 -29.88 -23.29
N ALA A 42 -15.13 -29.16 -24.38
CA ALA A 42 -14.18 -28.15 -24.72
C ALA A 42 -14.19 -27.17 -23.51
N ARG A 43 -13.22 -27.32 -22.60
CA ARG A 43 -13.14 -26.56 -21.35
C ARG A 43 -12.95 -25.06 -21.60
N ASN A 44 -12.71 -24.67 -22.84
CA ASN A 44 -12.61 -23.29 -23.31
C ASN A 44 -13.94 -22.66 -23.74
N ALA A 45 -15.09 -23.34 -23.57
CA ALA A 45 -16.38 -22.74 -23.89
C ALA A 45 -16.70 -21.60 -22.88
N GLY A 46 -16.26 -20.39 -23.19
CA GLY A 46 -16.44 -19.18 -22.39
C GLY A 46 -15.16 -18.43 -22.03
N LEU A 47 -13.98 -19.05 -22.10
CA LEU A 47 -12.73 -18.32 -22.01
C LEU A 47 -12.38 -17.80 -23.40
N ALA A 48 -12.19 -16.50 -23.57
CA ALA A 48 -11.55 -15.95 -24.77
C ALA A 48 -10.21 -16.69 -24.95
N SER A 49 -9.89 -17.14 -26.18
CA SER A 49 -8.58 -17.74 -26.44
C SER A 49 -7.52 -16.75 -25.95
N ALA A 50 -6.68 -17.16 -25.00
CA ALA A 50 -5.61 -16.32 -24.52
C ALA A 50 -4.73 -15.94 -25.72
N ARG A 51 -4.73 -14.64 -26.04
CA ARG A 51 -3.82 -14.12 -27.07
C ARG A 51 -2.44 -13.96 -26.44
N ALA A 52 -1.41 -14.23 -27.22
CA ALA A 52 -0.07 -13.80 -26.85
C ALA A 52 -0.08 -12.29 -26.57
N PRO A 53 0.72 -11.81 -25.59
CA PRO A 53 0.80 -10.39 -25.30
C PRO A 53 1.18 -9.58 -26.56
N GLU A 54 0.61 -8.39 -26.71
CA GLU A 54 1.07 -7.43 -27.70
C GLU A 54 2.39 -6.82 -27.21
N GLY A 55 3.40 -6.74 -28.08
CA GLY A 55 4.74 -6.24 -27.72
C GLY A 55 5.62 -7.31 -27.07
N GLN A 56 6.57 -6.87 -26.23
CA GLN A 56 7.50 -7.77 -25.56
C GLN A 56 6.82 -8.62 -24.49
N VAL A 57 7.17 -9.89 -24.43
CA VAL A 57 6.67 -10.82 -23.39
C VAL A 57 7.41 -10.55 -22.08
N LYS A 58 6.67 -10.18 -21.05
CA LYS A 58 7.13 -10.06 -19.66
C LYS A 58 6.56 -11.25 -18.87
N GLY A 59 7.26 -12.36 -18.93
CA GLY A 59 6.81 -13.62 -18.38
C GLY A 59 7.21 -13.82 -16.93
N TYR A 60 6.36 -14.48 -16.15
CA TYR A 60 6.64 -14.91 -14.79
C TYR A 60 6.60 -16.44 -14.73
N ALA A 61 7.72 -17.07 -14.39
CA ALA A 61 7.84 -18.53 -14.30
C ALA A 61 7.22 -19.05 -13.02
N VAL A 62 6.27 -19.97 -13.17
CA VAL A 62 5.44 -20.50 -12.09
C VAL A 62 5.51 -22.02 -12.05
N GLN A 63 5.60 -22.58 -10.86
CA GLN A 63 5.55 -24.01 -10.62
C GLN A 63 4.57 -24.33 -9.48
N LEU A 64 3.76 -25.39 -9.66
CA LEU A 64 2.92 -25.87 -8.57
C LEU A 64 3.80 -26.48 -7.47
N GLY A 65 3.60 -26.02 -6.25
CA GLY A 65 4.30 -26.52 -5.06
C GLY A 65 3.94 -27.97 -4.72
N ALA A 66 4.58 -28.50 -3.69
CA ALA A 66 4.24 -29.82 -3.17
C ALA A 66 2.82 -29.82 -2.58
N GLY A 67 1.95 -30.75 -3.06
CA GLY A 67 0.60 -30.93 -2.55
C GLY A 67 0.57 -31.72 -1.23
N PRO A 68 -0.60 -32.21 -0.83
CA PRO A 68 -1.81 -32.28 -1.63
C PRO A 68 -2.62 -30.98 -1.70
N TYR A 69 -3.25 -30.73 -2.84
CA TYR A 69 -4.15 -29.59 -3.02
C TYR A 69 -5.61 -30.03 -2.92
N THR A 70 -6.45 -29.21 -2.31
CA THR A 70 -7.91 -29.24 -2.44
C THR A 70 -8.35 -28.29 -3.57
N ARG A 71 -9.63 -28.30 -3.94
CA ARG A 71 -10.17 -27.37 -4.93
C ARG A 71 -9.95 -25.91 -4.48
N ASP A 72 -10.28 -25.61 -3.21
CA ASP A 72 -10.21 -24.24 -2.68
C ASP A 72 -8.75 -23.78 -2.58
N SER A 73 -7.84 -24.61 -2.07
CA SER A 73 -6.42 -24.26 -1.99
C SER A 73 -5.76 -24.13 -3.36
N LEU A 74 -6.20 -24.88 -4.37
CA LEU A 74 -5.72 -24.74 -5.73
C LEU A 74 -6.24 -23.46 -6.39
N SER A 75 -7.51 -23.12 -6.16
CA SER A 75 -8.11 -21.86 -6.65
C SER A 75 -7.45 -20.65 -6.00
N GLN A 76 -7.19 -20.70 -4.70
CA GLN A 76 -6.48 -19.64 -3.99
C GLN A 76 -5.05 -19.47 -4.51
N TRP A 77 -4.30 -20.56 -4.64
CA TRP A 77 -2.95 -20.53 -5.22
C TRP A 77 -2.93 -19.90 -6.62
N ALA A 78 -3.88 -20.23 -7.47
CA ALA A 78 -3.95 -19.68 -8.83
C ALA A 78 -4.28 -18.20 -8.83
N ALA A 79 -5.18 -17.75 -7.94
CA ALA A 79 -5.53 -16.34 -7.76
C ALA A 79 -4.33 -15.54 -7.25
N ASP A 80 -3.68 -16.00 -6.18
CA ASP A 80 -2.51 -15.35 -5.59
C ASP A 80 -1.36 -15.22 -6.60
N THR A 81 -1.11 -16.28 -7.39
CA THR A 81 -0.10 -16.29 -8.43
C THR A 81 -0.39 -15.27 -9.54
N ALA A 82 -1.64 -15.21 -9.99
CA ALA A 82 -2.03 -14.23 -11.00
C ALA A 82 -1.98 -12.79 -10.48
N ASP A 83 -2.35 -12.58 -9.21
CA ASP A 83 -2.26 -11.27 -8.56
C ASP A 83 -0.80 -10.82 -8.38
N GLU A 84 0.08 -11.71 -7.95
CA GLU A 84 1.52 -11.41 -7.82
C GLU A 84 2.13 -11.03 -9.18
N ALA A 85 1.89 -11.81 -10.22
CA ALA A 85 2.41 -11.51 -11.55
C ALA A 85 1.88 -10.18 -12.11
N ALA A 86 0.59 -9.90 -11.94
CA ALA A 86 -0.01 -8.64 -12.36
C ALA A 86 0.57 -7.45 -11.58
N ALA A 87 0.75 -7.59 -10.27
CA ALA A 87 1.37 -6.58 -9.41
C ALA A 87 2.83 -6.27 -9.79
N LEU A 88 3.54 -7.25 -10.32
CA LEU A 88 4.90 -7.08 -10.85
C LEU A 88 4.92 -6.47 -12.28
N GLY A 89 3.76 -6.19 -12.88
CA GLY A 89 3.67 -5.68 -14.25
C GLY A 89 4.00 -6.71 -15.33
N MET A 90 3.90 -8.01 -15.01
CA MET A 90 4.03 -9.09 -15.98
C MET A 90 2.81 -9.12 -16.91
N ASN A 91 2.98 -9.66 -18.11
CA ASN A 91 1.89 -9.84 -19.06
C ASN A 91 1.66 -11.32 -19.44
N ALA A 92 2.47 -12.23 -18.89
CA ALA A 92 2.34 -13.66 -19.13
C ALA A 92 2.81 -14.50 -17.92
N LEU A 93 2.17 -15.66 -17.72
CA LEU A 93 2.59 -16.72 -16.80
C LEU A 93 3.22 -17.86 -17.60
N PHE A 94 4.32 -18.40 -17.13
CA PHE A 94 5.01 -19.57 -17.69
C PHE A 94 4.90 -20.71 -16.70
N PHE A 95 3.86 -21.54 -16.87
CA PHE A 95 3.50 -22.58 -15.92
C PHE A 95 4.10 -23.93 -16.28
N SER A 96 4.92 -24.48 -15.39
CA SER A 96 5.46 -25.84 -15.56
C SER A 96 4.35 -26.88 -15.46
N ILE A 97 4.13 -27.60 -16.56
CA ILE A 97 3.12 -28.66 -16.64
C ILE A 97 3.63 -30.01 -16.12
N ASP A 98 4.93 -30.15 -15.95
CA ASP A 98 5.57 -31.35 -15.40
C ASP A 98 5.84 -31.12 -13.90
N GLY A 99 5.31 -32.00 -13.06
CA GLY A 99 5.49 -31.98 -11.62
C GLY A 99 6.00 -33.31 -11.05
N PRO A 100 6.19 -33.40 -9.73
CA PRO A 100 6.62 -34.61 -9.08
C PRO A 100 5.67 -35.80 -9.42
N GLY A 101 6.20 -36.84 -10.03
CA GLY A 101 5.49 -38.06 -10.34
C GLY A 101 4.54 -38.01 -11.56
N GLY A 102 4.49 -36.90 -12.29
CA GLY A 102 3.67 -36.79 -13.50
C GLY A 102 3.23 -35.34 -13.80
N VAL A 103 2.22 -35.18 -14.65
CA VAL A 103 1.71 -33.87 -15.07
C VAL A 103 0.72 -33.29 -14.09
N VAL A 104 0.65 -31.96 -14.02
CA VAL A 104 -0.20 -31.19 -13.07
C VAL A 104 -1.51 -30.70 -13.70
N PHE A 105 -1.98 -31.34 -14.75
CA PHE A 105 -3.24 -31.05 -15.42
C PHE A 105 -3.95 -32.36 -15.83
N GLU A 106 -5.20 -32.28 -16.27
CA GLU A 106 -5.97 -33.44 -16.65
C GLU A 106 -5.68 -33.85 -18.09
N THR A 107 -5.13 -35.05 -18.27
CA THR A 107 -4.95 -35.70 -19.58
C THR A 107 -5.06 -37.22 -19.44
N LYS A 108 -5.45 -37.89 -20.52
CA LYS A 108 -5.43 -39.36 -20.62
C LYS A 108 -4.09 -39.90 -21.11
N HIS A 109 -3.18 -39.02 -21.50
CA HIS A 109 -1.95 -39.39 -22.22
C HIS A 109 -0.70 -39.41 -21.31
N ALA A 110 -0.79 -38.94 -20.09
CA ALA A 110 0.30 -38.95 -19.12
C ALA A 110 -0.20 -39.25 -17.71
N LYS A 111 0.70 -39.77 -16.87
CA LYS A 111 0.41 -40.00 -15.46
C LYS A 111 0.27 -38.65 -14.75
N ARG A 112 -0.70 -38.56 -13.87
CA ARG A 112 -0.93 -37.41 -13.04
C ARG A 112 0.07 -37.28 -11.90
N GLY A 113 0.53 -36.09 -11.62
CA GLY A 113 1.46 -35.79 -10.52
C GLY A 113 0.83 -35.95 -9.14
N THR A 114 1.67 -36.22 -8.15
CA THR A 114 1.23 -36.50 -6.76
C THR A 114 0.63 -35.30 -6.06
N ALA A 115 0.99 -34.08 -6.44
CA ALA A 115 0.45 -32.83 -5.85
C ALA A 115 -1.08 -32.70 -5.97
N LEU A 116 -1.70 -33.36 -6.97
CA LEU A 116 -3.13 -33.27 -7.23
C LEU A 116 -3.90 -34.58 -6.88
N SER A 117 -3.23 -35.61 -6.36
CA SER A 117 -3.81 -36.96 -6.23
C SER A 117 -4.88 -37.04 -5.13
N ASP A 118 -4.72 -36.32 -4.02
CA ASP A 118 -5.57 -36.46 -2.83
C ASP A 118 -6.84 -35.59 -2.87
N GLY A 119 -6.90 -34.67 -3.83
CA GLY A 119 -8.08 -33.81 -4.04
C GLY A 119 -9.08 -34.33 -5.06
N ASP A 120 -8.84 -35.50 -5.62
CA ASP A 120 -9.66 -36.05 -6.69
C ASP A 120 -10.94 -36.72 -6.18
N THR A 121 -12.07 -36.32 -6.76
CA THR A 121 -13.32 -37.05 -6.66
C THR A 121 -13.71 -37.63 -8.03
N PHE A 122 -14.60 -38.59 -8.06
CA PHE A 122 -15.06 -39.23 -9.30
C PHE A 122 -15.59 -38.21 -10.34
N PHE A 123 -16.18 -37.09 -9.89
CA PHE A 123 -16.78 -36.08 -10.76
C PHE A 123 -15.96 -34.80 -10.91
N HIS A 124 -14.95 -34.60 -10.08
CA HIS A 124 -14.24 -33.33 -10.00
C HIS A 124 -12.74 -33.55 -9.82
N LYS A 125 -12.06 -33.80 -10.93
CA LYS A 125 -10.61 -33.87 -10.93
C LYS A 125 -9.99 -32.48 -10.84
N LEU A 126 -8.97 -32.33 -10.00
CA LEU A 126 -8.20 -31.13 -9.94
C LEU A 126 -7.35 -30.95 -11.20
N ASP A 127 -7.24 -29.72 -11.67
CA ASP A 127 -6.53 -29.37 -12.89
C ASP A 127 -5.88 -27.98 -12.70
N ALA A 128 -4.59 -27.96 -12.37
CA ALA A 128 -3.89 -26.74 -12.06
C ALA A 128 -3.74 -25.82 -13.27
N LEU A 129 -3.53 -26.37 -14.47
CA LEU A 129 -3.40 -25.57 -15.68
C LEU A 129 -4.73 -24.86 -16.01
N HIS A 130 -5.85 -25.58 -15.90
CA HIS A 130 -7.17 -24.99 -16.13
C HIS A 130 -7.47 -23.87 -15.11
N THR A 131 -7.27 -24.16 -13.82
CA THR A 131 -7.52 -23.20 -12.74
C THR A 131 -6.65 -21.95 -12.89
N LEU A 132 -5.38 -22.11 -13.26
CA LEU A 132 -4.49 -20.98 -13.50
C LEU A 132 -4.90 -20.17 -14.73
N CYS A 133 -5.35 -20.81 -15.82
CA CYS A 133 -5.84 -20.10 -17.00
C CYS A 133 -7.08 -19.24 -16.67
N GLU A 134 -7.99 -19.74 -15.82
CA GLU A 134 -9.14 -18.97 -15.37
C GLU A 134 -8.73 -17.73 -14.54
N ALA A 135 -7.83 -17.89 -13.56
CA ALA A 135 -7.32 -16.81 -12.74
C ALA A 135 -6.54 -15.78 -13.57
N ALA A 136 -5.65 -16.23 -14.46
CA ALA A 136 -4.86 -15.40 -15.34
C ALA A 136 -5.73 -14.55 -16.28
N ALA A 137 -6.80 -15.15 -16.84
CA ALA A 137 -7.72 -14.43 -17.72
C ALA A 137 -8.42 -13.25 -17.03
N GLN A 138 -8.73 -13.37 -15.74
CA GLN A 138 -9.31 -12.28 -14.93
C GLN A 138 -8.35 -11.09 -14.74
N LYS A 139 -7.04 -11.33 -14.90
CA LYS A 139 -5.98 -10.32 -14.76
C LYS A 139 -5.39 -9.89 -16.11
N GLY A 140 -5.94 -10.37 -17.22
CA GLY A 140 -5.42 -10.06 -18.56
C GLY A 140 -4.05 -10.68 -18.86
N LEU A 141 -3.65 -11.72 -18.12
CA LEU A 141 -2.38 -12.41 -18.30
C LEU A 141 -2.52 -13.56 -19.29
N ALA A 142 -1.57 -13.69 -20.22
CA ALA A 142 -1.43 -14.87 -21.06
C ALA A 142 -0.83 -16.03 -20.27
N VAL A 143 -1.14 -17.29 -20.62
CA VAL A 143 -0.54 -18.48 -20.01
C VAL A 143 0.20 -19.28 -21.05
N TYR A 144 1.48 -19.54 -20.81
CA TYR A 144 2.28 -20.50 -21.55
C TYR A 144 2.44 -21.79 -20.74
N ALA A 145 2.15 -22.93 -21.33
CA ALA A 145 2.43 -24.23 -20.74
C ALA A 145 3.90 -24.59 -20.97
N VAL A 146 4.68 -24.72 -19.90
CA VAL A 146 6.11 -25.03 -19.98
C VAL A 146 6.32 -26.53 -19.89
N ALA A 147 6.85 -27.14 -20.97
CA ALA A 147 7.24 -28.53 -21.03
C ALA A 147 8.76 -28.68 -20.92
N GLN A 148 9.23 -29.69 -20.20
CA GLN A 148 10.66 -30.03 -20.19
C GLN A 148 11.17 -30.34 -21.58
N GLN A 149 12.40 -29.96 -21.90
CA GLN A 149 13.02 -30.15 -23.21
C GLN A 149 12.96 -31.62 -23.68
N ALA A 150 13.35 -32.56 -22.82
CA ALA A 150 13.31 -33.97 -23.13
C ALA A 150 11.90 -34.49 -23.48
N ASN A 151 10.86 -33.95 -22.81
CA ASN A 151 9.47 -34.29 -23.12
C ASN A 151 9.00 -33.62 -24.42
N ALA A 152 9.40 -32.39 -24.70
CA ALA A 152 9.07 -31.68 -25.93
C ALA A 152 9.76 -32.30 -27.17
N GLU A 153 10.93 -32.89 -27.03
CA GLU A 153 11.66 -33.62 -28.06
C GLU A 153 11.06 -35.03 -28.32
N ASN A 154 10.37 -35.61 -27.34
CA ASN A 154 9.73 -36.90 -27.47
C ASN A 154 8.49 -36.82 -28.40
N ALA A 155 8.54 -37.49 -29.53
CA ALA A 155 7.47 -37.44 -30.53
C ALA A 155 6.11 -37.87 -29.97
N THR A 156 6.07 -38.96 -29.19
CA THR A 156 4.82 -39.46 -28.60
C THR A 156 4.24 -38.45 -27.60
N TYR A 157 5.07 -37.85 -26.74
CA TYR A 157 4.63 -36.82 -25.78
C TYR A 157 4.11 -35.58 -26.50
N ARG A 158 4.81 -35.12 -27.53
CA ARG A 158 4.42 -33.98 -28.36
C ARG A 158 3.09 -34.20 -29.07
N ASP A 159 2.93 -35.38 -29.69
CA ASP A 159 1.76 -35.70 -30.54
C ASP A 159 0.53 -36.05 -29.70
N THR A 160 0.69 -36.34 -28.41
CA THR A 160 -0.42 -36.68 -27.50
C THR A 160 -0.62 -35.61 -26.41
N VAL A 161 0.32 -35.45 -25.50
CA VAL A 161 0.19 -34.55 -24.32
C VAL A 161 0.17 -33.09 -24.72
N LEU A 162 1.13 -32.64 -25.52
CA LEU A 162 1.17 -31.24 -25.95
C LEU A 162 0.07 -30.90 -26.95
N ALA A 163 -0.37 -31.86 -27.77
CA ALA A 163 -1.52 -31.68 -28.65
C ALA A 163 -2.83 -31.54 -27.84
N ASP A 164 -2.99 -32.33 -26.76
CA ASP A 164 -4.15 -32.23 -25.84
C ASP A 164 -4.22 -30.82 -25.19
N ILE A 165 -3.09 -30.27 -24.76
CA ILE A 165 -3.03 -28.89 -24.21
C ILE A 165 -3.49 -27.88 -25.25
N ARG A 166 -2.94 -27.90 -26.47
CA ARG A 166 -3.32 -26.96 -27.53
C ARG A 166 -4.80 -27.00 -27.88
N GLN A 167 -5.41 -28.15 -27.75
CA GLN A 167 -6.82 -28.38 -28.11
C GLN A 167 -7.78 -28.00 -26.98
N ARG A 168 -7.39 -28.16 -25.72
CA ARG A 168 -8.30 -28.12 -24.57
C ARG A 168 -8.13 -26.93 -23.64
N TYR A 169 -7.01 -26.25 -23.68
CA TYR A 169 -6.69 -25.20 -22.75
C TYR A 169 -6.51 -23.82 -23.42
N ALA A 170 -6.94 -22.78 -22.73
CA ALA A 170 -6.78 -21.39 -23.18
C ALA A 170 -5.34 -20.91 -22.90
N THR A 171 -4.35 -21.53 -23.56
CA THR A 171 -2.95 -21.10 -23.46
C THR A 171 -2.52 -20.31 -24.69
N ALA A 172 -1.58 -19.37 -24.49
CA ALA A 172 -0.92 -18.64 -25.57
C ALA A 172 0.04 -19.53 -26.37
N GLY A 173 0.46 -20.67 -25.82
CA GLY A 173 1.32 -21.64 -26.49
C GLY A 173 2.06 -22.57 -25.54
N ILE A 174 2.95 -23.35 -26.11
CA ILE A 174 3.90 -24.21 -25.38
C ILE A 174 5.24 -23.52 -25.37
N ALA A 175 5.83 -23.40 -24.20
CA ALA A 175 7.20 -22.88 -24.00
C ALA A 175 8.13 -24.05 -23.59
N VAL A 176 9.35 -24.04 -24.08
CA VAL A 176 10.37 -25.05 -23.77
C VAL A 176 11.61 -24.35 -23.27
N PRO A 177 12.02 -24.55 -22.00
CA PRO A 177 13.29 -24.04 -21.51
C PRO A 177 14.44 -24.81 -22.14
N MET A 178 15.43 -24.10 -22.67
CA MET A 178 16.60 -24.63 -23.32
C MET A 178 17.87 -24.10 -22.66
N ALA A 179 18.90 -24.92 -22.59
CA ALA A 179 20.20 -24.48 -22.12
C ALA A 179 20.78 -23.38 -23.04
N ALA A 180 21.60 -22.51 -22.47
CA ALA A 180 22.32 -21.51 -23.24
C ALA A 180 23.18 -22.15 -24.34
N ASN A 181 23.16 -21.56 -25.53
CA ASN A 181 24.09 -21.91 -26.58
C ASN A 181 24.92 -20.67 -26.95
N GLY A 182 26.12 -20.91 -27.50
CA GLY A 182 27.08 -19.84 -27.78
C GLY A 182 26.60 -18.76 -28.77
N ALA A 183 25.50 -18.96 -29.48
CA ALA A 183 24.91 -17.97 -30.37
C ALA A 183 23.99 -16.97 -29.65
N GLN A 184 23.54 -17.30 -28.42
CA GLN A 184 22.59 -16.51 -27.64
C GLN A 184 23.19 -15.97 -26.32
N GLY A 185 24.51 -16.06 -26.17
CA GLY A 185 25.21 -15.63 -24.98
C GLY A 185 25.09 -16.59 -23.78
N PRO A 186 25.40 -16.17 -22.56
CA PRO A 186 25.46 -17.02 -21.38
C PRO A 186 24.09 -17.33 -20.75
N PHE A 187 23.00 -16.82 -21.31
CA PHE A 187 21.67 -16.95 -20.70
C PHE A 187 20.88 -18.15 -21.24
N SER A 188 20.20 -18.83 -20.34
CA SER A 188 19.16 -19.79 -20.69
C SER A 188 18.00 -19.10 -21.41
N ILE A 189 17.29 -19.83 -22.25
CA ILE A 189 16.21 -19.26 -23.05
C ILE A 189 14.94 -20.08 -22.93
N TYR A 190 13.79 -19.45 -23.25
CA TYR A 190 12.55 -20.12 -23.56
C TYR A 190 12.27 -20.05 -25.06
N SER A 191 12.07 -21.21 -25.70
CA SER A 191 11.52 -21.26 -27.06
C SER A 191 10.01 -21.27 -27.00
N THR A 192 9.35 -20.33 -27.70
CA THR A 192 7.89 -20.17 -27.73
C THR A 192 7.41 -20.04 -29.19
N PRO A 193 6.11 -20.17 -29.46
CA PRO A 193 5.56 -19.90 -30.79
C PRO A 193 5.77 -18.45 -31.27
N GLN A 194 5.98 -17.51 -30.33
CA GLN A 194 6.23 -16.10 -30.60
C GLN A 194 7.72 -15.76 -30.72
N GLY A 195 8.59 -16.74 -30.61
CA GLY A 195 10.03 -16.56 -30.70
C GLY A 195 10.80 -16.95 -29.44
N THR A 196 12.02 -16.49 -29.37
CA THR A 196 12.93 -16.76 -28.23
C THR A 196 12.77 -15.70 -27.17
N LEU A 197 12.68 -16.15 -25.90
CA LEU A 197 12.62 -15.28 -24.71
C LEU A 197 13.81 -15.58 -23.81
N ALA A 198 14.38 -14.56 -23.19
CA ALA A 198 15.47 -14.73 -22.24
C ALA A 198 14.96 -15.22 -20.88
N ALA A 199 15.62 -16.19 -20.26
CA ALA A 199 15.33 -16.65 -18.91
C ALA A 199 16.10 -15.83 -17.89
N VAL A 200 15.40 -15.12 -17.00
CA VAL A 200 15.98 -14.30 -15.95
C VAL A 200 16.05 -15.10 -14.65
N THR A 201 17.27 -15.35 -14.20
CA THR A 201 17.59 -16.03 -12.94
C THR A 201 18.18 -15.01 -11.93
N PRO A 202 18.34 -15.36 -10.64
CA PRO A 202 19.02 -14.48 -9.68
C PRO A 202 20.40 -13.99 -10.13
N GLU A 203 21.15 -14.86 -10.79
CA GLU A 203 22.50 -14.53 -11.28
C GLU A 203 22.45 -13.56 -12.47
N SER A 204 21.50 -13.73 -13.38
CA SER A 204 21.37 -12.86 -14.57
C SER A 204 20.70 -11.54 -14.25
N VAL A 205 19.80 -11.48 -13.28
CA VAL A 205 19.15 -10.21 -12.88
C VAL A 205 20.13 -9.26 -12.20
N ALA A 206 21.13 -9.78 -11.48
CA ALA A 206 22.20 -8.98 -10.89
C ALA A 206 23.10 -8.29 -11.96
N GLN A 207 23.02 -8.74 -13.21
CA GLN A 207 23.71 -8.15 -14.38
C GLN A 207 22.74 -7.40 -15.29
N ALA A 208 21.78 -6.71 -14.70
CA ALA A 208 20.63 -6.08 -15.38
C ALA A 208 21.02 -5.22 -16.60
N GLY A 209 22.13 -4.50 -16.55
CA GLY A 209 22.59 -3.66 -17.64
C GLY A 209 22.98 -4.45 -18.90
N GLU A 210 23.75 -5.53 -18.74
CA GLU A 210 24.13 -6.42 -19.85
C GLU A 210 22.92 -7.17 -20.38
N PHE A 211 22.05 -7.63 -19.49
CA PHE A 211 20.84 -8.36 -19.84
C PHE A 211 19.85 -7.49 -20.63
N PHE A 212 19.72 -6.22 -20.27
CA PHE A 212 18.91 -5.26 -21.00
C PHE A 212 19.34 -5.10 -22.45
N LEU A 213 20.65 -4.97 -22.68
CA LEU A 213 21.21 -4.86 -24.04
C LEU A 213 20.90 -6.10 -24.89
N LEU A 214 20.82 -7.28 -24.28
CA LEU A 214 20.48 -8.52 -24.95
C LEU A 214 18.98 -8.64 -25.23
N THR A 215 18.12 -8.27 -24.30
CA THR A 215 16.65 -8.38 -24.47
C THR A 215 16.05 -7.33 -25.38
N THR A 216 16.70 -6.18 -25.54
CA THR A 216 16.30 -5.11 -26.48
C THR A 216 16.93 -5.25 -27.86
N SER A 217 17.94 -6.11 -28.04
CA SER A 217 18.42 -6.48 -29.36
C SER A 217 17.34 -7.31 -30.09
N ALA A 218 17.32 -7.25 -31.43
CA ALA A 218 16.25 -7.80 -32.27
C ALA A 218 16.00 -9.32 -32.15
N ASP A 219 16.75 -10.04 -31.33
CA ASP A 219 16.75 -11.50 -31.24
C ASP A 219 15.84 -12.07 -30.16
N PHE A 220 15.33 -11.24 -29.22
CA PHE A 220 14.45 -11.66 -28.15
C PHE A 220 13.09 -10.97 -28.18
N GLY A 221 12.02 -11.77 -28.15
CA GLY A 221 10.63 -11.31 -28.05
C GLY A 221 10.22 -10.91 -26.64
N GLY A 222 11.15 -10.95 -25.65
CA GLY A 222 10.89 -10.63 -24.25
C GLY A 222 11.75 -11.44 -23.28
N ALA A 223 11.35 -11.42 -22.01
CA ALA A 223 12.02 -12.15 -20.93
C ALA A 223 11.03 -12.92 -20.03
N VAL A 224 11.50 -13.97 -19.39
CA VAL A 224 10.74 -14.76 -18.40
C VAL A 224 11.52 -14.75 -17.09
N PHE A 225 10.93 -14.13 -16.08
CA PHE A 225 11.52 -13.97 -14.74
C PHE A 225 11.14 -15.17 -13.86
N THR A 226 12.11 -15.74 -13.15
CA THR A 226 11.81 -16.70 -12.08
C THR A 226 11.41 -15.96 -10.82
N GLN A 227 10.57 -16.56 -9.99
CA GLN A 227 10.21 -16.00 -8.67
C GLN A 227 11.46 -15.74 -7.81
N ALA A 228 12.46 -16.64 -7.89
CA ALA A 228 13.72 -16.45 -7.20
C ALA A 228 14.48 -15.20 -7.67
N ALA A 229 14.47 -14.89 -8.98
CA ALA A 229 15.11 -13.69 -9.52
C ALA A 229 14.43 -12.40 -9.00
N VAL A 230 13.12 -12.36 -9.06
CA VAL A 230 12.36 -11.20 -8.57
C VAL A 230 12.54 -11.00 -7.06
N SER A 231 12.56 -12.09 -6.29
CA SER A 231 12.75 -12.02 -4.83
C SER A 231 14.17 -11.67 -4.41
N ALA A 232 15.20 -12.10 -5.19
CA ALA A 232 16.59 -11.83 -4.87
C ALA A 232 17.02 -10.39 -5.23
N ALA A 233 16.48 -9.83 -6.31
CA ALA A 233 16.86 -8.50 -6.82
C ALA A 233 15.62 -7.77 -7.39
N PRO A 234 14.66 -7.38 -6.55
CA PRO A 234 13.41 -6.78 -7.00
C PRO A 234 13.60 -5.43 -7.70
N GLY A 235 14.62 -4.68 -7.32
CA GLY A 235 15.00 -3.43 -7.96
C GLY A 235 15.49 -3.64 -9.40
N ASP A 236 16.42 -4.56 -9.61
CA ASP A 236 16.95 -4.89 -10.93
C ASP A 236 15.86 -5.47 -11.83
N ALA A 237 14.98 -6.31 -11.30
CA ALA A 237 13.81 -6.82 -12.01
C ALA A 237 12.87 -5.68 -12.45
N ALA A 238 12.62 -4.70 -11.58
CA ALA A 238 11.82 -3.52 -11.91
C ALA A 238 12.46 -2.67 -13.01
N VAL A 239 13.78 -2.47 -12.95
CA VAL A 239 14.56 -1.76 -13.99
C VAL A 239 14.44 -2.46 -15.34
N LEU A 240 14.61 -3.79 -15.37
CA LEU A 240 14.48 -4.57 -16.61
C LEU A 240 13.08 -4.49 -17.21
N LEU A 241 12.04 -4.70 -16.38
CA LEU A 241 10.65 -4.63 -16.83
C LEU A 241 10.30 -3.27 -17.42
N SER A 242 10.85 -2.24 -16.86
CA SER A 242 10.64 -0.85 -17.26
C SER A 242 11.31 -0.50 -18.59
N ALA A 243 12.53 -0.97 -18.71
CA ALA A 243 13.27 -0.82 -19.95
C ALA A 243 12.53 -1.51 -21.11
N MET A 244 11.91 -2.67 -20.85
CA MET A 244 11.04 -3.35 -21.82
C MET A 244 9.78 -2.55 -22.19
N ASP A 245 9.33 -1.63 -21.34
CA ASP A 245 8.23 -0.69 -21.63
C ASP A 245 8.69 0.62 -22.28
N GLY A 246 9.99 0.77 -22.53
CA GLY A 246 10.57 2.02 -23.05
C GLY A 246 10.55 3.18 -22.05
N ARG A 247 10.39 2.90 -20.75
CA ARG A 247 10.42 3.89 -19.66
C ARG A 247 11.82 3.99 -19.08
N THR A 248 12.22 5.18 -18.68
CA THR A 248 13.47 5.39 -17.94
C THR A 248 13.17 5.31 -16.44
N PRO A 249 13.76 4.34 -15.72
CA PRO A 249 13.60 4.28 -14.28
C PRO A 249 14.26 5.49 -13.61
N PRO A 250 13.75 5.96 -12.45
CA PRO A 250 14.39 7.02 -11.71
C PRO A 250 15.74 6.54 -11.16
N THR A 251 16.73 7.43 -11.13
CA THR A 251 17.93 7.19 -10.34
C THR A 251 17.57 7.28 -8.87
N LEU A 252 17.76 6.18 -8.15
CA LEU A 252 17.60 6.14 -6.71
C LEU A 252 18.90 6.50 -6.00
N LEU A 253 18.81 6.61 -4.68
CA LEU A 253 19.93 6.88 -3.81
C LEU A 253 20.83 5.65 -3.72
N GLY A 254 22.08 5.76 -4.17
CA GLY A 254 23.10 4.75 -3.93
C GLY A 254 24.10 5.27 -2.91
N TYR A 255 24.25 4.59 -1.77
CA TYR A 255 25.21 4.97 -0.75
C TYR A 255 26.08 3.79 -0.31
N THR A 256 27.39 4.00 -0.36
CA THR A 256 28.36 3.06 0.19
C THR A 256 29.10 3.77 1.33
N PRO A 257 29.00 3.29 2.57
CA PRO A 257 29.75 3.85 3.69
C PRO A 257 31.26 3.79 3.42
N PRO A 258 32.05 4.81 3.84
CA PRO A 258 33.47 4.73 3.76
C PRO A 258 34.01 3.59 4.65
N ALA A 259 34.87 2.74 4.09
CA ALA A 259 35.55 1.69 4.85
C ALA A 259 36.75 2.28 5.62
N SER A 260 36.50 3.31 6.41
CA SER A 260 37.47 4.01 7.24
C SER A 260 36.88 4.41 8.57
N LEU A 261 37.72 4.46 9.60
CA LEU A 261 37.32 4.87 10.94
C LEU A 261 36.90 6.33 10.95
N GLY A 262 35.66 6.61 11.39
CA GLY A 262 35.11 7.94 11.57
C GLY A 262 33.89 7.94 12.45
N VAL A 263 33.70 9.00 13.23
CA VAL A 263 32.50 9.22 14.02
C VAL A 263 31.59 10.21 13.27
N THR A 264 30.33 9.83 13.08
CA THR A 264 29.30 10.65 12.41
C THR A 264 28.53 11.51 13.38
N TYR A 265 28.23 10.94 14.54
CA TYR A 265 27.47 11.60 15.60
C TYR A 265 27.95 11.10 16.98
N PRO A 266 28.02 12.00 17.99
CA PRO A 266 27.94 13.46 17.87
C PRO A 266 29.19 14.07 17.21
N ASN A 267 29.18 15.37 16.91
CA ASN A 267 30.37 16.07 16.46
C ASN A 267 31.43 16.09 17.55
N ASP A 268 32.70 16.12 17.17
CA ASP A 268 33.83 16.28 18.11
C ASP A 268 33.69 17.58 18.90
N GLY A 269 33.85 17.54 20.22
CA GLY A 269 33.65 18.65 21.15
C GLY A 269 32.18 19.00 21.43
N ALA A 270 31.22 18.18 20.99
CA ALA A 270 29.80 18.43 21.24
C ALA A 270 29.45 18.37 22.73
N SER A 271 28.51 19.21 23.17
CA SER A 271 27.93 19.16 24.52
C SER A 271 26.61 18.37 24.49
N ILE A 272 26.51 17.38 25.34
CA ILE A 272 25.36 16.49 25.48
C ILE A 272 24.76 16.63 26.89
N ASP A 273 23.47 16.99 26.98
CA ASP A 273 22.77 17.25 28.23
C ASP A 273 22.26 15.99 28.95
N THR A 274 22.44 14.82 28.32
CA THR A 274 21.99 13.52 28.84
C THR A 274 23.17 12.68 29.32
N LYS A 275 22.91 11.77 30.28
CA LYS A 275 23.93 10.86 30.83
C LYS A 275 24.39 9.79 29.85
N THR A 276 23.65 9.59 28.76
CA THR A 276 23.96 8.61 27.71
C THR A 276 23.92 9.29 26.36
N CYS A 277 24.79 8.82 25.46
CA CYS A 277 24.85 9.26 24.06
C CYS A 277 25.08 8.07 23.16
N PHE A 278 24.28 7.92 22.12
CA PHE A 278 24.48 6.92 21.09
C PHE A 278 25.46 7.46 20.05
N VAL A 279 26.67 6.94 20.06
CA VAL A 279 27.74 7.35 19.14
C VAL A 279 27.69 6.47 17.90
N MET A 280 27.60 7.10 16.73
CA MET A 280 27.51 6.40 15.43
C MET A 280 28.70 6.73 14.55
N GLY A 281 29.07 5.81 13.66
CA GLY A 281 30.19 6.06 12.74
C GLY A 281 30.43 4.93 11.74
N THR A 282 31.56 5.07 11.06
CA THR A 282 32.08 4.12 10.04
C THR A 282 33.39 3.49 10.47
N SER A 283 33.69 2.31 9.98
CA SER A 283 34.91 1.58 10.24
C SER A 283 35.24 0.66 9.06
N ASP A 284 36.47 0.19 8.97
CA ASP A 284 36.83 -0.90 8.07
C ASP A 284 36.19 -2.20 8.59
N PRO A 285 35.24 -2.81 7.84
CA PRO A 285 34.57 -4.04 8.29
C PRO A 285 35.50 -5.24 8.41
N ALA A 286 36.66 -5.22 7.75
CA ALA A 286 37.66 -6.29 7.80
C ALA A 286 38.54 -6.25 9.07
N GLN A 287 38.49 -5.16 9.85
CA GLN A 287 39.32 -4.97 11.03
C GLN A 287 38.44 -4.97 12.30
N PRO A 288 38.95 -5.44 13.46
CA PRO A 288 38.27 -5.29 14.72
C PRO A 288 38.09 -3.80 15.07
N LEU A 289 36.96 -3.46 15.66
CA LEU A 289 36.64 -2.11 16.16
C LEU A 289 36.59 -2.13 17.69
N THR A 290 37.31 -1.22 18.34
CA THR A 290 37.27 -1.06 19.80
C THR A 290 37.02 0.37 20.20
N LEU A 291 36.37 0.57 21.37
CA LEU A 291 36.19 1.83 22.07
C LEU A 291 36.84 1.72 23.45
N ASN A 292 37.82 2.57 23.75
CA ASN A 292 38.60 2.52 25.01
C ASN A 292 39.19 1.13 25.28
N GLY A 293 39.54 0.37 24.24
CA GLY A 293 40.07 -0.99 24.30
C GLY A 293 39.04 -2.11 24.39
N GLU A 294 37.76 -1.80 24.55
CA GLU A 294 36.66 -2.78 24.54
C GLU A 294 36.07 -2.94 23.13
N GLU A 295 35.71 -4.17 22.75
CA GLU A 295 35.15 -4.46 21.42
C GLU A 295 33.79 -3.82 21.24
N VAL A 296 33.62 -3.12 20.09
CA VAL A 296 32.34 -2.54 19.67
C VAL A 296 31.66 -3.50 18.68
N PRO A 297 30.48 -4.06 19.02
CA PRO A 297 29.77 -4.94 18.12
C PRO A 297 29.29 -4.17 16.87
N ARG A 298 29.38 -4.82 15.72
CA ARG A 298 28.81 -4.34 14.46
C ARG A 298 27.68 -5.25 14.03
N TYR A 299 26.54 -4.67 13.67
CA TYR A 299 25.32 -5.41 13.36
C TYR A 299 25.05 -5.54 11.85
N GLY A 300 25.81 -4.81 11.04
CA GLY A 300 25.76 -4.85 9.58
C GLY A 300 27.06 -5.41 8.97
N THR A 301 27.20 -5.31 7.67
CA THR A 301 28.33 -5.84 6.89
C THR A 301 29.23 -4.76 6.30
N LYS A 302 28.74 -3.52 6.22
CA LYS A 302 29.43 -2.41 5.54
C LYS A 302 30.31 -1.54 6.47
N GLY A 303 30.54 -2.00 7.72
CA GLY A 303 31.44 -1.31 8.66
C GLY A 303 30.77 -0.17 9.44
N LEU A 304 29.48 0.00 9.36
CA LEU A 304 28.75 0.93 10.23
C LEU A 304 28.74 0.42 11.67
N PHE A 305 28.84 1.35 12.61
CA PHE A 305 28.74 1.03 14.02
C PHE A 305 27.85 2.03 14.78
N GLY A 306 27.30 1.57 15.89
CA GLY A 306 26.60 2.39 16.85
C GLY A 306 26.79 1.81 18.25
N VAL A 307 27.14 2.66 19.22
CA VAL A 307 27.39 2.26 20.60
C VAL A 307 26.82 3.32 21.56
N LEU A 308 26.05 2.86 22.53
CA LEU A 308 25.55 3.70 23.61
C LEU A 308 26.66 3.89 24.66
N VAL A 309 27.14 5.11 24.84
CA VAL A 309 28.13 5.46 25.85
C VAL A 309 27.49 6.16 27.04
N THR A 310 28.00 5.91 28.22
CA THR A 310 27.67 6.67 29.44
C THR A 310 28.65 7.81 29.57
N LEU A 311 28.17 9.03 29.76
CA LEU A 311 28.97 10.25 29.90
C LEU A 311 29.10 10.65 31.35
N ASP A 312 30.33 10.95 31.78
CA ASP A 312 30.60 11.66 33.01
C ASP A 312 30.35 13.17 32.88
N GLU A 313 30.19 13.88 34.00
CA GLU A 313 30.09 15.34 34.00
C GLU A 313 31.41 15.95 33.48
N GLY A 314 31.32 16.89 32.54
CA GLY A 314 32.48 17.53 31.93
C GLY A 314 33.00 16.75 30.70
N GLU A 315 34.29 16.87 30.45
CA GLU A 315 34.90 16.33 29.23
C GLU A 315 35.10 14.80 29.32
N ASN A 316 34.63 14.10 28.27
CA ASN A 316 34.76 12.66 28.06
C ASN A 316 35.63 12.43 26.81
N GLU A 317 36.68 11.62 26.92
CA GLU A 317 37.53 11.20 25.84
C GLU A 317 37.17 9.75 25.42
N LEU A 318 36.82 9.59 24.16
CA LEU A 318 36.44 8.33 23.54
C LEU A 318 37.52 7.94 22.52
N VAL A 319 38.27 6.87 22.80
CA VAL A 319 39.35 6.39 21.91
C VAL A 319 38.84 5.21 21.11
N PHE A 320 38.58 5.43 19.83
CA PHE A 320 38.25 4.36 18.88
C PHE A 320 39.51 3.83 18.20
N ALA A 321 39.59 2.51 18.02
CA ALA A 321 40.61 1.88 17.21
C ALA A 321 40.03 0.83 16.27
N ASN A 322 40.56 0.81 15.01
CA ASN A 322 40.08 -0.08 13.96
C ASN A 322 41.32 -0.52 13.11
N GLY A 323 41.84 -1.69 13.44
CA GLY A 323 43.16 -2.13 12.91
C GLY A 323 44.28 -1.19 13.29
N ALA A 324 44.98 -0.61 12.31
CA ALA A 324 46.03 0.38 12.52
C ALA A 324 45.53 1.82 12.70
N ALA A 325 44.25 2.09 12.41
CA ALA A 325 43.67 3.42 12.58
C ALA A 325 43.23 3.63 14.02
N SER A 326 43.43 4.86 14.55
CA SER A 326 42.98 5.29 15.86
C SER A 326 42.39 6.70 15.74
N LEU A 327 41.31 6.98 16.48
CA LEU A 327 40.63 8.25 16.50
C LEU A 327 40.22 8.58 17.94
N THR A 328 40.62 9.75 18.44
CA THR A 328 40.17 10.26 19.73
C THR A 328 39.03 11.27 19.49
N TRP A 329 37.94 11.14 20.25
CA TRP A 329 36.73 11.92 20.12
C TRP A 329 36.35 12.49 21.47
N HIS A 330 35.97 13.77 21.53
CA HIS A 330 35.70 14.47 22.77
C HIS A 330 34.20 14.81 22.85
N ILE A 331 33.59 14.56 23.99
CA ILE A 331 32.19 14.92 24.27
C ILE A 331 32.12 15.54 25.65
N THR A 332 31.54 16.73 25.72
CA THR A 332 31.22 17.35 27.03
C THR A 332 29.90 16.76 27.53
N GLY A 333 29.93 16.02 28.61
CA GLY A 333 28.78 15.42 29.29
C GLY A 333 27.94 16.45 30.06
N PRO A 334 26.81 16.00 30.67
CA PRO A 334 25.84 16.89 31.29
C PRO A 334 26.45 17.69 32.42
N ALA A 335 26.17 19.02 32.44
CA ALA A 335 26.58 19.85 33.55
C ALA A 335 25.81 19.44 34.82
N PRO A 336 26.42 19.64 36.03
CA PRO A 336 25.69 19.46 37.29
C PRO A 336 24.40 20.28 37.28
N LYS A 337 23.25 19.65 37.56
CA LYS A 337 21.96 20.36 37.55
C LYS A 337 21.93 21.44 38.66
N THR A 338 22.45 22.63 38.35
CA THR A 338 22.07 23.84 39.04
C THR A 338 20.72 24.25 38.44
N GLY A 339 19.66 24.08 39.23
CA GLY A 339 18.30 24.32 38.73
C GLY A 339 18.17 25.71 38.15
N GLN A 340 17.91 25.77 36.85
CA GLN A 340 17.08 26.78 36.20
C GLN A 340 17.12 26.64 34.68
N GLY A 341 15.93 26.63 34.06
CA GLY A 341 15.69 27.23 32.76
C GLY A 341 15.75 26.33 31.53
N GLY A 342 14.64 25.64 31.19
CA GLY A 342 14.40 25.10 29.87
C GLY A 342 14.42 26.21 28.80
N GLY A 343 15.34 26.07 27.83
CA GLY A 343 15.38 26.89 26.63
C GLY A 343 14.44 26.31 25.58
N THR A 344 13.34 27.00 25.30
CA THR A 344 12.35 26.66 24.28
C THR A 344 12.79 27.17 22.92
N ARG A 345 12.94 26.27 21.93
CA ARG A 345 12.84 26.62 20.51
C ARG A 345 11.34 26.75 20.17
N GLY A 346 10.82 27.95 20.26
CA GLY A 346 9.44 28.28 19.87
C GLY A 346 9.42 29.15 18.63
N GLY A 347 8.83 28.67 17.57
CA GLY A 347 8.33 29.54 16.51
C GLY A 347 7.25 30.47 17.10
N LYS A 348 7.26 31.73 16.73
CA LYS A 348 6.29 32.74 17.21
C LYS A 348 4.91 32.37 16.64
N PRO A 349 3.86 32.17 17.47
CA PRO A 349 2.50 32.04 16.99
C PRO A 349 2.06 33.31 16.26
N PRO A 350 1.20 33.21 15.23
CA PRO A 350 0.83 34.35 14.39
C PRO A 350 -0.06 35.38 15.07
N HIS A 351 -0.61 35.13 16.27
CA HIS A 351 -1.42 36.11 17.03
C HIS A 351 -1.12 36.04 18.51
N ASP A 352 -0.73 37.18 19.06
CA ASP A 352 -0.59 37.46 20.49
C ASP A 352 -1.96 37.92 21.02
N SER A 353 -2.92 36.98 21.21
CA SER A 353 -4.18 37.33 21.90
C SER A 353 -3.96 37.20 23.40
N THR A 354 -3.68 38.32 24.04
CA THR A 354 -3.50 38.40 25.51
C THR A 354 -4.82 38.52 26.30
N ALA A 355 -5.96 38.52 25.60
CA ALA A 355 -7.28 38.63 26.21
C ALA A 355 -8.19 37.46 25.80
N SER A 356 -8.99 36.94 26.75
CA SER A 356 -10.06 36.00 26.48
C SER A 356 -11.20 36.67 25.75
N VAL A 357 -11.87 35.94 24.85
CA VAL A 357 -13.15 36.39 24.29
C VAL A 357 -14.29 36.10 25.28
N PRO A 358 -15.31 36.96 25.35
CA PRO A 358 -16.48 36.72 26.21
C PRO A 358 -17.24 35.44 25.84
N GLU A 359 -17.88 34.83 26.84
CA GLU A 359 -18.88 33.77 26.60
C GLU A 359 -19.99 34.29 25.66
N GLY A 360 -20.43 33.42 24.76
CA GLY A 360 -21.40 33.77 23.72
C GLY A 360 -20.78 34.35 22.44
N THR A 361 -19.49 34.70 22.45
CA THR A 361 -18.77 35.14 21.25
C THR A 361 -18.63 34.00 20.23
N PHE A 362 -18.66 34.35 18.94
CA PHE A 362 -18.36 33.39 17.88
C PHE A 362 -16.92 33.45 17.43
N VAL A 363 -16.34 32.31 17.22
CA VAL A 363 -14.96 32.17 16.72
C VAL A 363 -14.93 31.29 15.46
N GLN A 364 -14.05 31.64 14.54
CA GLN A 364 -13.84 30.92 13.28
C GLN A 364 -12.45 30.31 13.24
N THR A 365 -12.36 29.05 12.83
CA THR A 365 -11.10 28.33 12.66
C THR A 365 -10.27 28.89 11.49
N THR A 366 -8.95 29.07 11.70
CA THR A 366 -8.03 29.69 10.75
C THR A 366 -7.12 28.67 10.04
N GLY A 367 -6.81 27.54 10.68
CA GLY A 367 -5.98 26.48 10.12
C GLY A 367 -6.74 25.59 9.14
N LEU A 368 -6.08 25.05 8.12
CA LEU A 368 -6.68 24.10 7.17
C LEU A 368 -7.33 22.92 7.90
N ILE A 369 -6.64 22.41 8.92
CA ILE A 369 -7.13 21.44 9.90
C ILE A 369 -6.77 21.99 11.28
N THR A 370 -7.77 22.31 12.07
CA THR A 370 -7.63 22.77 13.45
C THR A 370 -7.92 21.61 14.39
N SER A 371 -6.97 21.28 15.27
CA SER A 371 -7.17 20.29 16.33
C SER A 371 -8.09 20.84 17.41
N LEU A 372 -9.11 20.07 17.75
CA LEU A 372 -9.96 20.27 18.91
C LEU A 372 -9.52 19.31 20.02
N LEU A 373 -9.64 19.73 21.28
CA LEU A 373 -9.05 19.05 22.42
C LEU A 373 -10.12 18.63 23.42
N TYR A 374 -9.92 17.52 24.11
CA TYR A 374 -10.78 17.11 25.24
C TYR A 374 -10.69 18.07 26.42
N ASP A 375 -9.51 18.61 26.67
CA ASP A 375 -9.25 19.59 27.73
C ASP A 375 -8.18 20.61 27.28
N PRO A 376 -8.14 21.81 27.90
CA PRO A 376 -7.24 22.88 27.47
C PRO A 376 -5.77 22.63 27.83
N SER A 377 -5.47 21.73 28.77
CA SER A 377 -4.12 21.53 29.32
C SER A 377 -3.30 20.47 28.63
N GLY A 378 -3.95 19.53 27.91
CA GLY A 378 -3.32 18.33 27.41
C GLY A 378 -2.56 18.51 26.09
N ASP A 379 -1.31 18.07 26.01
CA ASP A 379 -0.63 17.83 24.74
C ASP A 379 -1.05 16.45 24.21
N GLY A 380 -1.47 16.37 22.94
CA GLY A 380 -1.84 15.12 22.29
C GLY A 380 -3.22 14.56 22.65
N ASN A 381 -4.08 15.31 23.32
CA ASN A 381 -5.44 14.91 23.65
C ASN A 381 -6.50 15.43 22.66
N ILE A 382 -6.26 15.21 21.36
CA ILE A 382 -7.18 15.63 20.31
C ILE A 382 -8.47 14.84 20.40
N SER A 383 -9.60 15.56 20.49
CA SER A 383 -10.94 14.97 20.46
C SER A 383 -11.47 14.84 19.03
N GLU A 384 -11.23 15.89 18.22
CA GLU A 384 -11.77 15.98 16.85
C GLU A 384 -10.94 16.97 16.04
N THR A 385 -11.27 17.15 14.78
CA THR A 385 -10.69 18.16 13.90
C THR A 385 -11.77 19.04 13.28
N ALA A 386 -11.47 20.35 13.17
CA ALA A 386 -12.31 21.29 12.44
C ALA A 386 -11.60 21.82 11.20
N ARG A 387 -12.35 22.06 10.14
CA ARG A 387 -11.82 22.62 8.88
C ARG A 387 -11.80 24.13 8.94
N ARG A 388 -10.88 24.77 8.19
CA ARG A 388 -10.80 26.22 8.05
C ARG A 388 -12.16 26.82 7.68
N GLY A 389 -12.56 27.86 8.39
CA GLY A 389 -13.80 28.57 8.15
C GLY A 389 -14.98 28.10 8.99
N ALA A 390 -14.82 27.03 9.78
CA ALA A 390 -15.85 26.59 10.72
C ALA A 390 -16.09 27.62 11.82
N ILE A 391 -17.34 28.02 12.02
CA ILE A 391 -17.75 28.97 13.05
C ILE A 391 -18.40 28.21 14.21
N ALA A 392 -17.96 28.49 15.43
CA ALA A 392 -18.53 27.94 16.65
C ALA A 392 -18.69 29.01 17.73
N GLN A 393 -19.68 28.85 18.62
CA GLN A 393 -19.87 29.73 19.75
C GLN A 393 -19.02 29.26 20.94
N VAL A 394 -18.43 30.21 21.64
CA VAL A 394 -17.63 29.99 22.85
C VAL A 394 -18.57 29.85 24.06
N ALA A 395 -18.47 28.75 24.76
CA ALA A 395 -19.20 28.46 26.00
C ALA A 395 -18.43 28.84 27.26
N ALA A 396 -17.07 28.70 27.20
CA ALA A 396 -16.20 29.07 28.32
C ALA A 396 -14.78 29.37 27.81
N CYS A 397 -13.93 29.94 28.65
CA CYS A 397 -12.52 30.13 28.37
C CYS A 397 -11.65 29.77 29.58
N ALA A 398 -10.42 29.33 29.30
CA ALA A 398 -9.43 28.99 30.32
C ALA A 398 -8.02 29.43 29.88
N GLU A 399 -7.19 29.83 30.83
CA GLU A 399 -5.75 29.97 30.58
C GLU A 399 -5.10 28.58 30.52
N THR A 400 -4.16 28.40 29.61
CA THR A 400 -3.34 27.21 29.49
C THR A 400 -1.89 27.58 29.14
N VAL A 401 -0.98 26.63 29.33
CA VAL A 401 0.44 26.83 28.99
C VAL A 401 0.81 25.92 27.83
N ARG A 402 1.32 26.51 26.75
CA ARG A 402 1.80 25.78 25.57
C ARG A 402 3.22 26.20 25.23
N ASN A 403 4.14 25.26 25.14
CA ASN A 403 5.56 25.52 24.88
C ASN A 403 6.15 26.56 25.83
N GLY A 404 5.77 26.50 27.12
CA GLY A 404 6.24 27.44 28.15
C GLY A 404 5.64 28.82 28.07
N LYS A 405 4.63 29.07 27.23
CA LYS A 405 3.91 30.36 27.11
C LYS A 405 2.46 30.22 27.55
N THR A 406 1.98 31.15 28.29
CA THR A 406 0.55 31.26 28.64
C THR A 406 -0.23 31.69 27.40
N THR A 407 -1.33 30.98 27.12
CA THR A 407 -2.30 31.28 26.05
C THR A 407 -3.71 30.99 26.56
N TRP A 408 -4.72 31.40 25.80
CA TRP A 408 -6.11 31.06 26.08
C TRP A 408 -6.55 29.83 25.29
N ALA A 409 -7.44 29.03 25.87
CA ALA A 409 -8.22 28.02 25.21
C ALA A 409 -9.71 28.34 25.38
N TYR A 410 -10.50 28.12 24.34
CA TYR A 410 -11.93 28.36 24.31
C TYR A 410 -12.67 27.05 24.24
N GLN A 411 -13.60 26.81 25.18
CA GLN A 411 -14.55 25.71 25.09
C GLN A 411 -15.65 26.14 24.15
N LEU A 412 -15.90 25.32 23.14
CA LEU A 412 -16.96 25.50 22.16
C LEU A 412 -18.26 24.89 22.68
N THR A 413 -19.38 25.31 22.14
CA THR A 413 -20.70 24.72 22.47
C THR A 413 -20.80 23.23 22.11
N SER A 414 -19.89 22.68 21.33
CA SER A 414 -19.71 21.24 21.12
C SER A 414 -19.18 20.48 22.34
N GLY A 415 -18.60 21.20 23.31
CA GLY A 415 -17.92 20.66 24.48
C GLY A 415 -16.39 20.59 24.33
N ASP A 416 -15.87 20.65 23.11
CA ASP A 416 -14.44 20.59 22.82
C ASP A 416 -13.73 21.93 23.04
N TRP A 417 -12.42 21.87 23.23
CA TRP A 417 -11.58 23.05 23.42
C TRP A 417 -10.77 23.36 22.16
N VAL A 418 -10.57 24.64 21.87
CA VAL A 418 -9.68 25.13 20.81
C VAL A 418 -8.72 26.19 21.37
N LEU A 419 -7.48 26.14 20.92
CA LEU A 419 -6.49 27.15 21.35
C LEU A 419 -6.73 28.47 20.61
N ALA A 420 -6.65 29.59 21.35
CA ALA A 420 -7.00 30.93 20.87
C ALA A 420 -6.24 31.34 19.58
N TYR A 421 -4.99 30.91 19.43
CA TYR A 421 -4.21 31.21 18.23
C TYR A 421 -4.62 30.46 16.97
N ASN A 422 -5.54 29.46 17.08
CA ASN A 422 -6.10 28.69 15.96
C ASN A 422 -7.44 29.24 15.48
N VAL A 423 -7.94 30.30 16.09
CA VAL A 423 -9.23 30.91 15.76
C VAL A 423 -9.15 32.41 15.70
N GLN A 424 -10.13 33.03 15.08
CA GLN A 424 -10.37 34.47 15.10
C GLN A 424 -11.80 34.78 15.52
N GLU A 425 -12.03 35.88 16.23
CA GLU A 425 -13.35 36.36 16.57
C GLU A 425 -14.10 36.82 15.30
N VAL A 426 -15.37 36.47 15.18
CA VAL A 426 -16.22 36.82 14.06
C VAL A 426 -17.64 37.14 14.51
N GLU A 427 -18.40 37.83 13.66
CA GLU A 427 -19.84 37.83 13.79
C GLU A 427 -20.41 36.47 13.46
N GLY A 428 -21.30 35.93 14.28
CA GLY A 428 -21.88 34.62 14.10
C GLY A 428 -23.37 34.62 14.38
N GLY A 429 -23.99 33.48 14.09
CA GLY A 429 -25.42 33.25 14.30
C GLY A 429 -25.78 31.83 13.90
N THR A 430 -27.06 31.48 14.02
CA THR A 430 -27.55 30.17 13.61
C THR A 430 -27.48 30.04 12.09
N ALA A 431 -26.78 29.00 11.62
CA ALA A 431 -26.78 28.63 10.21
C ALA A 431 -28.12 27.99 9.82
N SER A 432 -28.53 28.13 8.57
CA SER A 432 -29.80 27.51 8.11
C SER A 432 -29.63 26.92 6.72
N PHE A 433 -30.17 25.70 6.51
CA PHE A 433 -30.08 24.96 5.25
C PHE A 433 -31.44 24.40 4.84
N THR A 434 -31.75 24.56 3.54
CA THR A 434 -33.04 24.12 2.97
C THR A 434 -32.91 22.87 2.09
N GLY A 435 -31.72 22.50 1.66
CA GLY A 435 -31.43 21.34 0.83
C GLY A 435 -29.96 21.29 0.43
N ALA A 436 -29.59 20.29 -0.36
CA ALA A 436 -28.29 20.22 -1.00
C ALA A 436 -28.45 19.68 -2.42
N GLN A 437 -27.58 20.18 -3.33
CA GLN A 437 -27.50 19.70 -4.70
C GLN A 437 -26.15 19.02 -4.93
N ALA A 438 -26.17 17.83 -5.51
CA ALA A 438 -24.97 17.12 -5.92
C ALA A 438 -24.51 17.57 -7.31
N VAL A 439 -23.21 17.83 -7.44
CA VAL A 439 -22.52 18.03 -8.70
C VAL A 439 -21.53 16.87 -8.87
N CYS A 440 -21.80 16.01 -9.85
CA CYS A 440 -20.98 14.82 -10.09
C CYS A 440 -19.72 15.18 -10.87
N SER A 441 -18.58 14.63 -10.47
CA SER A 441 -17.29 14.76 -11.16
C SER A 441 -16.56 13.40 -11.14
N GLY A 442 -16.74 12.62 -12.21
CA GLY A 442 -16.25 11.26 -12.24
C GLY A 442 -16.91 10.38 -11.19
N ARG A 443 -16.13 9.83 -10.26
CA ARG A 443 -16.62 9.03 -9.11
C ARG A 443 -16.99 9.87 -7.88
N ASP A 444 -16.61 11.14 -7.87
CA ASP A 444 -16.81 12.04 -6.75
C ASP A 444 -18.09 12.86 -6.94
N GLU A 445 -18.74 13.17 -5.85
CA GLU A 445 -19.88 14.10 -5.82
C GLU A 445 -19.58 15.23 -4.85
N LEU A 446 -19.81 16.46 -5.29
CA LEU A 446 -19.79 17.65 -4.44
C LEU A 446 -21.21 18.02 -4.07
N LEU A 447 -21.57 17.86 -2.80
CA LEU A 447 -22.83 18.38 -2.26
C LEU A 447 -22.66 19.85 -1.95
N GLN A 448 -23.44 20.73 -2.59
CA GLN A 448 -23.51 22.16 -2.32
C GLN A 448 -24.78 22.43 -1.55
N PHE A 449 -24.63 22.94 -0.32
CA PHE A 449 -25.76 23.22 0.55
C PHE A 449 -26.44 24.55 0.17
N SER A 450 -27.77 24.52 0.10
CA SER A 450 -28.61 25.69 -0.12
C SER A 450 -28.94 26.31 1.22
N GLY A 451 -28.44 27.51 1.48
CA GLY A 451 -28.61 28.19 2.76
C GLY A 451 -27.43 29.11 3.08
N SER A 452 -27.23 29.41 4.35
CA SER A 452 -26.16 30.29 4.79
C SER A 452 -25.62 29.90 6.15
N GLY A 453 -24.34 30.19 6.34
CA GLY A 453 -23.58 29.91 7.54
C GLY A 453 -22.55 28.81 7.34
N THR A 454 -21.50 28.84 8.15
CA THR A 454 -20.38 27.89 8.15
C THR A 454 -20.23 27.26 9.54
N PRO A 455 -21.25 26.54 10.04
CA PRO A 455 -21.27 26.02 11.41
C PRO A 455 -20.17 24.97 11.59
N LEU A 456 -19.63 24.86 12.81
CA LEU A 456 -18.76 23.75 13.18
C LEU A 456 -19.47 22.43 12.90
N ALA A 457 -18.81 21.53 12.22
CA ALA A 457 -19.39 20.23 11.89
C ALA A 457 -18.39 19.09 12.14
N TYR A 458 -18.89 18.00 12.71
CA TYR A 458 -18.19 16.74 12.87
C TYR A 458 -18.74 15.69 11.91
N THR A 459 -17.86 14.84 11.41
CA THR A 459 -18.23 13.79 10.48
C THR A 459 -17.93 12.42 11.07
N ASN A 460 -18.86 11.49 10.96
CA ASN A 460 -18.65 10.10 11.38
C ASN A 460 -19.24 9.16 10.33
N GLN A 461 -18.37 8.32 9.75
CA GLN A 461 -18.77 7.32 8.78
C GLN A 461 -18.80 5.94 9.45
N ILE A 462 -19.95 5.30 9.40
CA ILE A 462 -20.14 3.93 9.90
C ILE A 462 -20.81 3.13 8.77
N GLU A 463 -20.13 2.12 8.27
CA GLU A 463 -20.61 1.29 7.16
C GLU A 463 -21.13 2.17 5.99
N ASN A 464 -22.41 2.02 5.62
CA ASN A 464 -23.06 2.72 4.52
C ASN A 464 -23.73 4.03 4.96
N THR A 465 -23.28 4.63 6.04
CA THR A 465 -23.84 5.89 6.55
C THR A 465 -22.76 6.91 6.84
N LEU A 466 -23.02 8.17 6.53
CA LEU A 466 -22.23 9.32 6.95
C LEU A 466 -23.10 10.24 7.79
N SER A 467 -22.75 10.41 9.05
CA SER A 467 -23.35 11.39 9.95
C SER A 467 -22.55 12.69 9.89
N LEU A 468 -23.25 13.80 9.72
CA LEU A 468 -22.73 15.16 9.73
C LEU A 468 -23.45 15.91 10.87
N ARG A 469 -22.76 16.16 11.98
CA ARG A 469 -23.31 16.88 13.15
C ARG A 469 -22.92 18.34 13.08
N PHE A 470 -23.88 19.20 12.83
CA PHE A 470 -23.69 20.64 12.70
C PHE A 470 -24.13 21.37 14.00
N TYR A 471 -23.20 22.04 14.64
CA TYR A 471 -23.43 22.81 15.86
C TYR A 471 -23.89 24.24 15.51
N GLY A 472 -24.98 24.72 16.09
CA GLY A 472 -25.56 26.02 15.78
C GLY A 472 -26.19 26.10 14.39
N ALA A 473 -26.77 24.99 13.88
CA ALA A 473 -27.42 24.94 12.59
C ALA A 473 -28.82 24.34 12.66
N GLU A 474 -29.72 24.88 11.84
CA GLU A 474 -31.09 24.41 11.61
C GLU A 474 -31.26 23.94 10.17
N PHE A 475 -32.03 22.87 9.99
CA PHE A 475 -32.34 22.31 8.70
C PHE A 475 -33.86 22.33 8.46
N ALA A 476 -34.27 22.66 7.25
CA ALA A 476 -35.67 22.59 6.87
C ALA A 476 -36.24 21.18 7.09
N ALA A 477 -37.49 21.08 7.50
CA ALA A 477 -38.14 19.79 7.75
C ALA A 477 -38.23 18.88 6.50
N ASP A 478 -38.26 19.49 5.31
CA ASP A 478 -38.25 18.85 3.99
C ASP A 478 -36.88 18.82 3.33
N PHE A 479 -35.79 19.00 4.11
CA PHE A 479 -34.43 18.96 3.60
C PHE A 479 -34.19 17.68 2.80
N SER A 480 -33.63 17.84 1.61
CA SER A 480 -33.31 16.72 0.72
C SER A 480 -32.02 16.97 -0.06
N VAL A 481 -31.41 15.89 -0.52
CA VAL A 481 -30.25 15.90 -1.43
C VAL A 481 -30.76 15.56 -2.83
N SER A 482 -30.55 16.48 -3.77
CA SER A 482 -30.96 16.32 -5.17
C SER A 482 -29.75 16.05 -6.08
N GLY A 483 -29.96 15.31 -7.18
CA GLY A 483 -28.95 15.07 -8.22
C GLY A 483 -27.82 14.12 -7.83
N SER A 484 -27.85 13.50 -6.64
CA SER A 484 -26.84 12.53 -6.20
C SER A 484 -27.12 11.13 -6.76
N SER A 485 -26.08 10.46 -7.20
CA SER A 485 -26.10 9.04 -7.52
C SER A 485 -25.64 8.17 -6.34
N LEU A 486 -24.94 8.74 -5.37
CA LEU A 486 -24.42 8.05 -4.20
C LEU A 486 -25.43 8.06 -3.04
N VAL A 487 -26.03 9.23 -2.73
CA VAL A 487 -26.97 9.37 -1.61
C VAL A 487 -28.33 8.77 -1.96
N ARG A 488 -28.76 7.75 -1.24
CA ARG A 488 -30.07 7.10 -1.40
C ARG A 488 -31.18 7.78 -0.63
N ARG A 489 -30.87 8.21 0.57
CA ARG A 489 -31.76 9.00 1.42
C ARG A 489 -30.95 9.81 2.42
N CYS A 490 -31.58 10.84 2.96
CA CYS A 490 -31.04 11.58 4.10
C CYS A 490 -32.09 11.65 5.23
N GLU A 491 -31.59 11.80 6.45
CA GLU A 491 -32.39 11.98 7.65
C GLU A 491 -31.87 13.21 8.40
N VAL A 492 -32.79 14.06 8.82
CA VAL A 492 -32.47 15.22 9.66
C VAL A 492 -32.91 14.91 11.09
N LYS A 493 -31.97 14.97 12.03
CA LYS A 493 -32.16 14.64 13.44
C LYS A 493 -31.71 15.82 14.30
N PRO A 494 -32.63 16.53 14.98
CA PRO A 494 -32.20 17.57 15.91
C PRO A 494 -31.50 16.95 17.13
N PHE A 495 -30.49 17.63 17.66
CA PHE A 495 -29.87 17.36 18.96
C PHE A 495 -29.66 18.64 19.73
N GLU A 496 -29.33 18.55 21.02
CA GLU A 496 -29.07 19.71 21.84
C GLU A 496 -27.86 20.50 21.31
N GLY A 497 -28.09 21.72 20.84
CA GLY A 497 -27.05 22.59 20.25
C GLY A 497 -26.93 22.52 18.73
N GLY A 498 -27.75 21.73 17.99
CA GLY A 498 -27.65 21.69 16.53
C GLY A 498 -28.48 20.62 15.82
N THR A 499 -28.02 20.24 14.64
CA THR A 499 -28.71 19.29 13.79
C THR A 499 -27.72 18.27 13.22
N GLU A 500 -28.09 17.00 13.24
CA GLU A 500 -27.40 15.90 12.61
C GLU A 500 -28.09 15.56 11.27
N LEU A 501 -27.32 15.60 10.19
CA LEU A 501 -27.73 15.11 8.88
C LEU A 501 -27.08 13.73 8.65
N VAL A 502 -27.89 12.69 8.50
CA VAL A 502 -27.43 11.34 8.21
C VAL A 502 -27.67 11.01 6.75
N LEU A 503 -26.61 10.76 6.01
CA LEU A 503 -26.65 10.34 4.62
C LEU A 503 -26.49 8.82 4.53
N HIS A 504 -27.34 8.16 3.72
CA HIS A 504 -27.32 6.71 3.51
C HIS A 504 -26.92 6.39 2.07
N PHE A 505 -26.08 5.36 1.92
CA PHE A 505 -25.49 4.91 0.65
C PHE A 505 -25.78 3.43 0.41
N ASP A 506 -25.62 2.95 -0.82
CA ASP A 506 -25.70 1.51 -1.13
C ASP A 506 -24.42 0.75 -0.74
N ALA A 507 -23.28 1.45 -0.68
CA ALA A 507 -21.97 0.92 -0.28
C ALA A 507 -21.24 1.95 0.57
N PRO A 508 -20.23 1.56 1.38
CA PRO A 508 -19.41 2.48 2.13
C PRO A 508 -18.73 3.50 1.21
N LEU A 509 -18.64 4.75 1.64
CA LEU A 509 -17.84 5.75 0.95
C LEU A 509 -16.36 5.41 1.07
N TRP A 510 -15.60 5.69 0.02
CA TRP A 510 -14.15 5.65 0.06
C TRP A 510 -13.55 6.76 0.91
N GLY A 511 -14.21 7.90 0.87
CA GLY A 511 -13.85 9.06 1.67
C GLY A 511 -14.88 10.18 1.54
N HIS A 512 -14.71 11.17 2.40
CA HIS A 512 -15.52 12.38 2.40
C HIS A 512 -14.71 13.55 2.96
N VAL A 513 -15.11 14.78 2.65
CA VAL A 513 -14.59 15.97 3.33
C VAL A 513 -15.61 17.07 3.34
N ILE A 514 -15.78 17.71 4.51
CA ILE A 514 -16.52 18.95 4.63
C ILE A 514 -15.60 20.14 4.39
N SER A 515 -16.08 21.14 3.70
CA SER A 515 -15.40 22.42 3.48
C SER A 515 -16.42 23.56 3.46
N TYR A 516 -15.89 24.78 3.57
CA TYR A 516 -16.69 25.99 3.62
C TYR A 516 -16.25 26.90 2.48
N GLU A 517 -17.18 27.32 1.65
CA GLU A 517 -16.93 28.24 0.55
C GLU A 517 -17.90 29.41 0.61
N GLY A 518 -17.35 30.65 0.64
CA GLY A 518 -18.16 31.83 0.91
C GLY A 518 -18.83 31.71 2.29
N ASN A 519 -20.15 31.72 2.33
CA ASN A 519 -20.95 31.59 3.55
C ASN A 519 -21.83 30.33 3.52
N THR A 520 -21.32 29.22 2.98
CA THR A 520 -22.09 27.96 2.92
C THR A 520 -21.18 26.74 3.06
N VAL A 521 -21.82 25.60 3.23
CA VAL A 521 -21.19 24.28 3.40
C VAL A 521 -21.09 23.54 2.06
N GLN A 522 -19.97 22.88 1.86
CA GLN A 522 -19.78 21.90 0.81
C GLN A 522 -19.30 20.58 1.40
N VAL A 523 -19.77 19.46 0.86
CA VAL A 523 -19.31 18.11 1.25
C VAL A 523 -18.94 17.33 -0.01
N VAL A 524 -17.67 16.91 -0.10
CA VAL A 524 -17.23 15.95 -1.11
C VAL A 524 -17.56 14.55 -0.61
N LEU A 525 -18.21 13.77 -1.44
CA LEU A 525 -18.44 12.33 -1.26
C LEU A 525 -17.65 11.59 -2.33
N LYS A 526 -16.87 10.60 -1.94
CA LYS A 526 -16.01 9.85 -2.82
C LYS A 526 -16.40 8.37 -2.85
N ALA A 527 -16.66 7.82 -4.04
CA ALA A 527 -16.88 6.40 -4.22
C ALA A 527 -15.54 5.63 -4.30
N ALA A 528 -15.57 4.36 -3.90
CA ALA A 528 -14.40 3.50 -3.96
C ALA A 528 -13.86 3.35 -5.40
N PRO A 529 -12.53 3.35 -5.58
CA PRO A 529 -11.94 2.98 -6.86
C PRO A 529 -12.18 1.49 -7.14
N THR A 530 -12.39 1.16 -8.40
CA THR A 530 -12.53 -0.23 -8.85
C THR A 530 -11.32 -0.63 -9.67
N ARG A 531 -10.96 -1.91 -9.59
CA ARG A 531 -9.87 -2.46 -10.37
C ARG A 531 -10.19 -2.36 -11.87
N SER A 532 -9.25 -1.85 -12.65
CA SER A 532 -9.41 -1.72 -14.09
C SER A 532 -9.34 -3.08 -14.78
N THR A 533 -10.11 -3.22 -15.87
CA THR A 533 -10.05 -4.36 -16.77
C THR A 533 -9.06 -4.16 -17.92
N GLU A 534 -8.33 -3.04 -17.96
CA GLU A 534 -7.27 -2.83 -18.96
C GLU A 534 -6.15 -3.83 -18.75
N PRO A 535 -5.69 -4.52 -19.81
CA PRO A 535 -4.56 -5.45 -19.71
C PRO A 535 -3.32 -4.75 -19.13
N ASN A 536 -2.71 -5.36 -18.12
CA ASN A 536 -1.48 -4.89 -17.46
C ASN A 536 -1.58 -3.51 -16.77
N LYS A 537 -2.79 -2.94 -16.64
CA LYS A 537 -3.04 -1.65 -15.97
C LYS A 537 -4.16 -1.76 -14.94
N PRO A 538 -4.04 -2.63 -13.95
CA PRO A 538 -5.10 -2.88 -12.98
C PRO A 538 -5.46 -1.65 -12.13
N LEU A 539 -4.58 -0.63 -12.08
CA LEU A 539 -4.80 0.64 -11.38
C LEU A 539 -5.18 1.79 -12.31
N ALA A 540 -5.54 1.53 -13.59
CA ALA A 540 -6.02 2.59 -14.46
C ALA A 540 -7.27 3.27 -13.86
N GLY A 541 -7.24 4.61 -13.78
CA GLY A 541 -8.29 5.39 -13.14
C GLY A 541 -8.15 5.54 -11.61
N VAL A 542 -7.12 4.96 -10.99
CA VAL A 542 -6.77 5.17 -9.58
C VAL A 542 -5.77 6.32 -9.48
N LYS A 543 -6.00 7.26 -8.55
CA LYS A 543 -5.10 8.38 -8.26
C LYS A 543 -4.42 8.19 -6.90
N VAL A 544 -3.09 8.21 -6.89
CA VAL A 544 -2.28 8.09 -5.67
C VAL A 544 -1.49 9.37 -5.46
N LEU A 545 -1.50 9.89 -4.24
CA LEU A 545 -0.64 11.00 -3.82
C LEU A 545 0.42 10.47 -2.87
N LEU A 546 1.68 10.58 -3.28
CA LEU A 546 2.84 10.22 -2.48
C LEU A 546 3.47 11.47 -1.87
N ASP A 547 3.77 11.41 -0.59
CA ASP A 547 4.46 12.45 0.15
C ASP A 547 5.81 11.93 0.65
N ALA A 548 6.89 12.33 0.00
CA ALA A 548 8.23 12.12 0.56
C ALA A 548 8.42 13.08 1.74
N GLY A 549 8.46 12.55 2.96
CA GLY A 549 8.59 13.35 4.18
C GLY A 549 9.83 14.24 4.20
N HIS A 550 9.78 15.35 4.95
CA HIS A 550 10.86 16.33 5.08
C HIS A 550 11.24 17.06 3.77
N GLY A 551 12.40 17.71 3.73
CA GLY A 551 12.95 18.42 2.55
C GLY A 551 13.69 19.69 2.93
N ASP A 552 14.69 20.08 2.17
CA ASP A 552 15.55 21.24 2.32
C ASP A 552 16.11 21.35 3.76
N THR A 553 15.71 22.37 4.51
CA THR A 553 16.15 22.64 5.89
C THR A 553 15.59 21.66 6.92
N ASP A 554 14.50 20.98 6.63
CA ASP A 554 13.98 19.88 7.42
C ASP A 554 14.61 18.57 6.93
N THR A 555 15.67 18.15 7.59
CA THR A 555 16.46 16.99 7.20
C THR A 555 15.83 15.66 7.59
N GLY A 556 14.87 15.65 8.54
CA GLY A 556 14.44 14.45 9.22
C GLY A 556 15.54 13.82 10.07
N ALA A 557 15.47 12.52 10.28
CA ALA A 557 16.40 11.75 11.08
C ALA A 557 17.79 11.68 10.44
N MET A 558 18.81 11.63 11.31
CA MET A 558 20.19 11.39 10.92
C MET A 558 20.45 9.87 10.79
N GLY A 559 21.14 9.49 9.74
CA GLY A 559 21.58 8.12 9.53
C GLY A 559 22.90 7.77 10.19
N ALA A 560 23.17 6.49 10.36
CA ALA A 560 24.38 5.97 10.96
C ALA A 560 25.64 6.05 10.05
N GLY A 561 25.53 6.61 8.85
CA GLY A 561 26.62 6.72 7.88
C GLY A 561 27.66 7.77 8.25
N GLY A 562 28.72 7.86 7.43
CA GLY A 562 29.78 8.87 7.57
C GLY A 562 29.35 10.26 7.10
N GLN A 563 30.33 11.16 7.03
CA GLN A 563 30.14 12.49 6.46
C GLN A 563 29.56 12.37 5.03
N ASN A 564 28.54 13.16 4.72
CA ASN A 564 27.76 13.11 3.47
C ASN A 564 26.89 11.84 3.32
N ALA A 565 26.60 11.13 4.41
CA ALA A 565 25.60 10.08 4.38
C ALA A 565 24.20 10.67 4.07
N PRO A 566 23.35 9.88 3.38
CA PRO A 566 21.98 10.27 3.15
C PRO A 566 21.22 10.55 4.45
N LEU A 567 20.41 11.58 4.41
CA LEU A 567 19.48 11.93 5.48
C LEU A 567 18.10 11.26 5.24
N GLU A 568 17.22 11.30 6.20
CA GLU A 568 15.89 10.74 6.06
C GLU A 568 15.15 11.30 4.85
N LYS A 569 15.21 12.62 4.62
CA LYS A 569 14.59 13.28 3.46
C LYS A 569 15.01 12.68 2.11
N ASP A 570 16.27 12.22 2.00
CA ASP A 570 16.81 11.64 0.78
C ASP A 570 16.30 10.22 0.56
N ALA A 571 16.29 9.41 1.63
CA ALA A 571 15.76 8.05 1.61
C ALA A 571 14.24 8.04 1.35
N ASN A 572 13.49 8.97 1.96
CA ASN A 572 12.06 9.15 1.73
C ASN A 572 11.76 9.44 0.25
N LEU A 573 12.52 10.35 -0.36
CA LEU A 573 12.35 10.71 -1.77
C LEU A 573 12.68 9.54 -2.70
N ALA A 574 13.72 8.77 -2.39
CA ALA A 574 14.11 7.63 -3.19
C ALA A 574 13.03 6.53 -3.20
N VAL A 575 12.54 6.15 -2.01
CA VAL A 575 11.46 5.14 -1.90
C VAL A 575 10.16 5.65 -2.55
N ALA A 576 9.80 6.93 -2.37
CA ALA A 576 8.61 7.50 -2.98
C ALA A 576 8.71 7.50 -4.53
N LYS A 577 9.89 7.80 -5.11
CA LYS A 577 10.13 7.71 -6.55
C LYS A 577 10.03 6.27 -7.08
N ALA A 578 10.55 5.30 -6.33
CA ALA A 578 10.40 3.88 -6.68
C ALA A 578 8.92 3.46 -6.67
N ALA A 579 8.16 3.89 -5.65
CA ALA A 579 6.73 3.64 -5.55
C ALA A 579 5.94 4.30 -6.69
N GLN A 580 6.21 5.59 -6.99
CA GLN A 580 5.61 6.30 -8.12
C GLN A 580 5.80 5.50 -9.41
N TYR A 581 7.01 5.14 -9.70
CA TYR A 581 7.37 4.44 -10.91
C TYR A 581 6.60 3.11 -11.08
N ARG A 582 6.50 2.32 -10.00
CA ARG A 582 5.76 1.04 -10.00
C ARG A 582 4.26 1.23 -10.10
N LEU A 583 3.69 2.19 -9.40
CA LEU A 583 2.26 2.53 -9.47
C LEU A 583 1.86 2.97 -10.88
N GLU A 584 2.68 3.81 -11.52
CA GLU A 584 2.45 4.25 -12.91
C GLU A 584 2.53 3.10 -13.91
N GLN A 585 3.43 2.13 -13.70
CA GLN A 585 3.46 0.91 -14.52
C GLN A 585 2.17 0.11 -14.41
N LEU A 586 1.57 0.05 -13.22
CA LEU A 586 0.28 -0.58 -12.98
C LEU A 586 -0.91 0.25 -13.49
N GLY A 587 -0.65 1.42 -14.07
CA GLY A 587 -1.65 2.31 -14.69
C GLY A 587 -2.22 3.38 -13.77
N ALA A 588 -1.75 3.51 -12.52
CA ALA A 588 -2.18 4.58 -11.64
C ALA A 588 -1.74 5.97 -12.15
N THR A 589 -2.53 6.98 -11.85
CA THR A 589 -2.09 8.38 -11.92
C THR A 589 -1.45 8.74 -10.60
N VAL A 590 -0.15 9.06 -10.62
CA VAL A 590 0.60 9.35 -9.38
C VAL A 590 1.05 10.80 -9.37
N GLU A 591 0.74 11.47 -8.27
CA GLU A 591 1.24 12.81 -7.95
C GLU A 591 2.21 12.71 -6.77
N MET A 592 3.25 13.51 -6.80
CA MET A 592 4.22 13.62 -5.71
C MET A 592 4.08 14.98 -5.03
N ILE A 593 4.08 15.04 -3.70
CA ILE A 593 4.10 16.32 -2.95
C ILE A 593 5.37 17.11 -3.26
N ARG A 594 6.50 16.44 -3.34
CA ARG A 594 7.78 16.96 -3.82
C ARG A 594 8.49 15.94 -4.68
N THR A 595 9.22 16.41 -5.69
CA THR A 595 10.02 15.58 -6.62
C THR A 595 11.51 15.81 -6.48
N ASP A 596 11.89 16.78 -5.64
CA ASP A 596 13.24 17.23 -5.35
C ASP A 596 13.40 17.54 -3.85
N ASP A 597 14.50 18.18 -3.46
CA ASP A 597 14.79 18.54 -2.07
C ASP A 597 14.12 19.86 -1.66
N THR A 598 12.82 20.01 -1.91
CA THR A 598 12.04 21.20 -1.52
C THR A 598 11.36 20.98 -0.18
N PHE A 599 11.39 22.02 0.70
CA PHE A 599 10.62 22.05 1.94
C PHE A 599 9.15 22.41 1.68
N LEU A 600 8.23 21.65 2.26
CA LEU A 600 6.81 22.00 2.36
C LEU A 600 6.34 21.85 3.81
N SER A 601 5.57 22.83 4.28
CA SER A 601 4.95 22.75 5.60
C SER A 601 3.88 21.66 5.64
N LEU A 602 3.56 21.16 6.84
CA LEU A 602 2.50 20.16 7.02
C LEU A 602 1.14 20.62 6.46
N GLU A 603 0.86 21.93 6.58
CA GLU A 603 -0.37 22.52 6.03
C GLU A 603 -0.38 22.48 4.50
N GLN A 604 0.74 22.83 3.85
CA GLN A 604 0.88 22.75 2.39
C GLN A 604 0.72 21.32 1.88
N ARG A 605 1.28 20.32 2.60
CA ARG A 605 1.11 18.89 2.26
C ARG A 605 -0.36 18.47 2.33
N ASN A 606 -1.07 18.85 3.40
CA ASN A 606 -2.50 18.54 3.54
C ASN A 606 -3.38 19.31 2.54
N ALA A 607 -3.01 20.54 2.16
CA ALA A 607 -3.70 21.29 1.12
C ALA A 607 -3.68 20.56 -0.24
N LYS A 608 -2.57 19.90 -0.57
CA LYS A 608 -2.45 19.07 -1.77
C LYS A 608 -3.43 17.90 -1.80
N ILE A 609 -3.72 17.27 -0.67
CA ILE A 609 -4.73 16.20 -0.60
C ILE A 609 -6.10 16.75 -0.99
N THR A 610 -6.47 17.91 -0.46
CA THR A 610 -7.76 18.55 -0.77
C THR A 610 -7.85 19.02 -2.23
N GLU A 611 -6.76 19.58 -2.77
CA GLU A 611 -6.65 20.05 -4.15
C GLU A 611 -6.75 18.90 -5.16
N LEU A 612 -5.94 17.85 -4.96
CA LEU A 612 -5.77 16.76 -5.92
C LEU A 612 -6.82 15.66 -5.79
N ARG A 613 -7.48 15.55 -4.63
CA ARG A 613 -8.50 14.53 -4.34
C ARG A 613 -8.05 13.11 -4.71
N PRO A 614 -6.93 12.62 -4.16
CA PRO A 614 -6.42 11.29 -4.49
C PRO A 614 -7.34 10.19 -3.96
N ASP A 615 -7.15 8.96 -4.45
CA ASP A 615 -7.78 7.76 -3.90
C ASP A 615 -6.99 7.19 -2.72
N PHE A 616 -5.69 7.44 -2.69
CA PHE A 616 -4.79 7.06 -1.60
C PHE A 616 -3.80 8.18 -1.33
N PHE A 617 -3.53 8.43 -0.06
CA PHE A 617 -2.43 9.27 0.39
C PHE A 617 -1.45 8.47 1.23
N ILE A 618 -0.18 8.46 0.83
CA ILE A 618 0.88 7.71 1.52
C ILE A 618 2.06 8.65 1.75
N ALA A 619 2.30 9.02 3.02
CA ALA A 619 3.51 9.69 3.43
C ALA A 619 4.60 8.64 3.70
N VAL A 620 5.74 8.79 3.04
CA VAL A 620 6.89 7.88 3.14
C VAL A 620 7.93 8.53 4.04
N HIS A 621 8.28 7.85 5.11
CA HIS A 621 9.22 8.25 6.14
C HIS A 621 10.17 7.11 6.53
N HIS A 622 11.21 7.46 7.28
CA HIS A 622 12.08 6.55 7.99
C HIS A 622 12.24 7.00 9.44
N ASN A 623 12.06 6.07 10.33
CA ASN A 623 11.94 6.32 11.76
C ASN A 623 13.26 6.73 12.43
N SER A 624 13.13 7.25 13.64
CA SER A 624 14.24 7.63 14.49
C SER A 624 13.97 7.28 15.96
N VAL A 625 15.02 7.36 16.76
CA VAL A 625 14.94 7.35 18.22
C VAL A 625 15.76 8.48 18.77
N LEU A 626 15.45 8.88 20.00
CA LEU A 626 16.30 9.84 20.72
C LEU A 626 17.70 9.23 20.91
N LEU A 627 18.74 9.95 20.49
CA LEU A 627 20.12 9.45 20.50
C LEU A 627 20.79 9.44 21.90
N ASN A 628 19.98 9.49 22.94
CA ASN A 628 20.34 9.11 24.31
C ASN A 628 19.88 7.68 24.66
N ASN A 629 19.26 6.98 23.72
CA ASN A 629 18.88 5.56 23.80
C ASN A 629 19.74 4.72 22.83
N ASP A 630 19.81 3.44 23.08
CA ASP A 630 20.50 2.49 22.18
C ASP A 630 19.69 2.26 20.91
N ALA A 631 20.06 2.91 19.81
CA ALA A 631 19.38 2.80 18.53
C ALA A 631 19.49 1.39 17.91
N ASN A 632 20.45 0.55 18.32
CA ASN A 632 20.53 -0.84 17.87
C ASN A 632 19.32 -1.68 18.30
N GLN A 633 18.62 -1.26 19.37
CA GLN A 633 17.41 -1.94 19.88
C GLN A 633 16.14 -1.56 19.11
N SER A 634 16.21 -0.59 18.20
CA SER A 634 15.05 -0.11 17.45
C SER A 634 15.19 -0.48 15.99
N SER A 635 14.27 -1.31 15.51
CA SER A 635 14.27 -1.77 14.13
C SER A 635 12.84 -2.07 13.66
N GLY A 636 12.63 -2.03 12.34
CA GLY A 636 11.40 -2.52 11.72
C GLY A 636 10.54 -1.45 11.06
N THR A 637 9.50 -1.93 10.40
CA THR A 637 8.51 -1.13 9.66
C THR A 637 7.25 -0.94 10.47
N GLU A 638 6.73 0.27 10.51
CA GLU A 638 5.45 0.62 11.12
C GLU A 638 4.67 1.59 10.23
N CYS A 639 3.36 1.65 10.40
CA CYS A 639 2.52 2.55 9.63
C CYS A 639 1.45 3.18 10.50
N TYR A 640 1.26 4.50 10.38
CA TYR A 640 0.33 5.26 11.18
C TYR A 640 -0.87 5.73 10.38
N TYR A 641 -2.04 5.64 11.01
CA TYR A 641 -3.30 6.20 10.51
C TYR A 641 -3.97 7.03 11.61
N PHE A 642 -4.79 8.01 11.23
CA PHE A 642 -5.61 8.76 12.18
C PHE A 642 -7.07 8.34 12.12
N TYR A 643 -7.67 8.27 10.94
CA TYR A 643 -9.02 7.77 10.73
C TYR A 643 -9.03 6.29 10.33
N ASP A 644 -10.06 5.56 10.74
CA ASP A 644 -10.19 4.11 10.47
C ASP A 644 -10.18 3.77 8.98
N SER A 645 -10.55 4.71 8.11
CA SER A 645 -10.43 4.55 6.65
C SER A 645 -8.99 4.25 6.20
N GLY A 646 -7.97 4.69 6.93
CA GLY A 646 -6.56 4.41 6.65
C GLY A 646 -6.05 3.07 7.18
N LYS A 647 -6.78 2.42 8.10
CA LYS A 647 -6.29 1.25 8.83
C LYS A 647 -5.95 0.06 7.92
N ALA A 648 -6.85 -0.32 7.02
CA ALA A 648 -6.64 -1.45 6.12
C ALA A 648 -5.43 -1.23 5.20
N LEU A 649 -5.23 0.00 4.69
CA LEU A 649 -4.05 0.37 3.91
C LEU A 649 -2.78 0.27 4.75
N ALA A 650 -2.80 0.78 6.00
CA ALA A 650 -1.65 0.73 6.91
C ALA A 650 -1.24 -0.72 7.23
N GLU A 651 -2.19 -1.59 7.54
CA GLU A 651 -1.95 -3.02 7.80
C GLU A 651 -1.35 -3.72 6.58
N THR A 652 -1.88 -3.45 5.38
CA THR A 652 -1.39 -4.02 4.12
C THR A 652 0.02 -3.53 3.80
N LEU A 653 0.30 -2.22 3.97
CA LEU A 653 1.64 -1.64 3.78
C LEU A 653 2.67 -2.28 4.69
N VAL A 654 2.39 -2.40 5.99
CA VAL A 654 3.30 -3.06 6.93
C VAL A 654 3.57 -4.49 6.49
N ALA A 655 2.53 -5.26 6.18
CA ALA A 655 2.70 -6.66 5.77
C ALA A 655 3.55 -6.80 4.49
N GLN A 656 3.28 -5.99 3.46
CA GLN A 656 3.99 -6.06 2.18
C GLN A 656 5.44 -5.54 2.29
N VAL A 657 5.65 -4.41 2.98
CA VAL A 657 6.98 -3.80 3.10
C VAL A 657 7.90 -4.67 3.97
N THR A 658 7.42 -5.21 5.09
CA THR A 658 8.22 -6.13 5.92
C THR A 658 8.61 -7.40 5.18
N ALA A 659 7.69 -7.98 4.42
CA ALA A 659 7.99 -9.16 3.60
C ALA A 659 9.04 -8.87 2.52
N ALA A 660 8.94 -7.71 1.83
CA ALA A 660 9.85 -7.33 0.76
C ALA A 660 11.24 -6.92 1.26
N THR A 661 11.32 -6.16 2.35
CA THR A 661 12.57 -5.62 2.89
C THR A 661 13.21 -6.52 3.95
N ARG A 662 12.51 -7.56 4.41
CA ARG A 662 12.92 -8.47 5.50
C ARG A 662 13.14 -7.76 6.85
N ARG A 663 12.55 -6.57 7.04
CA ARG A 663 12.59 -5.84 8.31
C ARG A 663 11.50 -6.39 9.25
N PRO A 664 11.70 -6.33 10.57
CA PRO A 664 10.66 -6.72 11.53
C PRO A 664 9.39 -5.87 11.36
N SER A 665 8.24 -6.48 11.62
CA SER A 665 6.97 -5.75 11.69
C SER A 665 6.80 -5.13 13.07
N ARG A 666 6.46 -3.84 13.11
CA ARG A 666 6.05 -3.13 14.32
C ARG A 666 4.54 -2.86 14.35
N GLY A 667 3.84 -3.15 13.24
CA GLY A 667 2.40 -3.07 13.12
C GLY A 667 1.87 -1.75 12.57
N ALA A 668 0.56 -1.74 12.33
CA ALA A 668 -0.19 -0.55 12.00
C ALA A 668 -0.75 0.06 13.30
N MET A 669 -0.57 1.37 13.49
CA MET A 669 -0.89 2.06 14.73
C MET A 669 -1.71 3.32 14.48
N TRP A 670 -2.60 3.62 15.41
CA TRP A 670 -3.23 4.92 15.45
C TRP A 670 -2.25 5.99 15.93
N GLY A 671 -2.22 7.17 15.28
CA GLY A 671 -1.28 8.21 15.63
C GLY A 671 -1.75 9.61 15.23
N TYR A 672 -1.25 10.65 15.95
CA TYR A 672 -1.62 12.06 15.79
C TYR A 672 -0.92 12.79 14.65
N TYR A 673 -0.41 12.10 13.63
CA TYR A 673 0.32 12.77 12.56
C TYR A 673 -0.60 13.67 11.74
N TYR A 674 -0.18 14.93 11.54
CA TYR A 674 -1.00 15.95 10.88
C TYR A 674 -1.42 15.57 9.46
N VAL A 675 -0.51 14.98 8.70
CA VAL A 675 -0.74 14.60 7.29
C VAL A 675 -1.76 13.46 7.14
N THR A 676 -1.98 12.64 8.18
CA THR A 676 -2.96 11.55 8.16
C THR A 676 -4.37 11.99 8.57
N ARG A 677 -4.55 13.25 9.03
CA ARG A 677 -5.84 13.78 9.51
C ARG A 677 -6.72 14.24 8.34
N ASN A 678 -6.96 13.33 7.42
CA ASN A 678 -7.80 13.60 6.25
C ASN A 678 -8.80 12.45 6.05
N THR A 679 -10.07 12.80 5.86
CA THR A 679 -11.17 11.86 5.64
C THR A 679 -11.47 11.63 4.16
N LEU A 680 -10.82 12.36 3.24
CA LEU A 680 -11.11 12.33 1.81
C LEU A 680 -10.70 11.01 1.15
N CYS A 681 -9.68 10.34 1.68
CA CYS A 681 -9.18 9.04 1.24
C CYS A 681 -8.47 8.33 2.38
N PRO A 682 -8.19 7.03 2.29
CA PRO A 682 -7.21 6.36 3.14
C PRO A 682 -5.89 7.14 3.14
N ALA A 683 -5.51 7.67 4.33
CA ALA A 683 -4.35 8.52 4.53
C ALA A 683 -3.46 7.94 5.62
N VAL A 684 -2.20 7.64 5.29
CA VAL A 684 -1.26 6.96 6.16
C VAL A 684 0.14 7.58 6.12
N LEU A 685 0.91 7.32 7.18
CA LEU A 685 2.34 7.63 7.27
C LEU A 685 3.08 6.31 7.50
N LEU A 686 3.92 5.94 6.55
CA LEU A 686 4.70 4.71 6.54
C LEU A 686 6.14 5.01 6.97
N GLU A 687 6.58 4.38 8.05
CA GLU A 687 7.96 4.37 8.53
C GLU A 687 8.62 3.08 8.05
N THR A 688 9.47 3.16 7.04
CA THR A 688 10.01 1.96 6.38
C THR A 688 11.11 1.27 7.16
N GLY A 689 11.81 1.96 8.08
CA GLY A 689 12.91 1.46 8.91
C GLY A 689 13.56 2.60 9.70
N PHE A 690 14.56 2.30 10.52
CA PHE A 690 15.21 3.25 11.45
C PHE A 690 16.54 3.78 10.91
N MET A 691 16.62 5.09 10.70
CA MET A 691 17.85 5.76 10.23
C MET A 691 19.04 5.63 11.19
N PRO A 692 18.89 5.80 12.52
CA PRO A 692 20.03 5.72 13.44
C PRO A 692 20.54 4.30 13.70
N ASN A 693 19.77 3.26 13.35
CA ASN A 693 20.23 1.88 13.53
C ASN A 693 21.22 1.51 12.41
N PRO A 694 22.50 1.20 12.71
CA PRO A 694 23.51 0.92 11.69
C PRO A 694 23.15 -0.23 10.75
N ALA A 695 22.59 -1.32 11.26
CA ALA A 695 22.18 -2.46 10.45
C ALA A 695 21.01 -2.14 9.52
N GLU A 696 20.04 -1.37 9.99
CA GLU A 696 18.92 -0.93 9.12
C GLU A 696 19.36 0.15 8.14
N PHE A 697 20.24 1.05 8.53
CA PHE A 697 20.76 2.09 7.65
C PHE A 697 21.45 1.52 6.41
N GLU A 698 22.17 0.40 6.55
CA GLU A 698 22.75 -0.32 5.40
C GLU A 698 21.69 -0.71 4.38
N THR A 699 20.52 -1.15 4.83
CA THR A 699 19.41 -1.59 3.96
C THR A 699 18.50 -0.44 3.55
N VAL A 700 18.33 0.59 4.38
CA VAL A 700 17.57 1.80 4.05
C VAL A 700 18.22 2.55 2.89
N THR A 701 19.56 2.57 2.83
CA THR A 701 20.34 3.26 1.79
C THR A 701 20.76 2.35 0.64
N ASP A 702 20.31 1.09 0.63
CA ASP A 702 20.56 0.14 -0.45
C ASP A 702 19.50 0.27 -1.55
N GLU A 703 19.94 0.42 -2.80
CA GLU A 703 19.06 0.64 -3.95
C GLU A 703 18.06 -0.50 -4.14
N THR A 704 18.48 -1.76 -3.97
CA THR A 704 17.62 -2.94 -4.09
C THR A 704 16.51 -2.92 -3.04
N SER A 705 16.85 -2.54 -1.82
CA SER A 705 15.87 -2.43 -0.72
C SER A 705 14.87 -1.28 -0.93
N MET A 706 15.32 -0.15 -1.50
CA MET A 706 14.43 0.97 -1.86
C MET A 706 13.43 0.56 -2.95
N TRP A 707 13.88 -0.16 -3.99
CA TRP A 707 13.02 -0.71 -5.02
C TRP A 707 12.02 -1.72 -4.45
N ALA A 708 12.47 -2.60 -3.54
CA ALA A 708 11.60 -3.56 -2.87
C ALA A 708 10.50 -2.87 -2.04
N ALA A 709 10.85 -1.80 -1.32
CA ALA A 709 9.88 -1.01 -0.56
C ALA A 709 8.89 -0.29 -1.48
N GLY A 710 9.36 0.34 -2.57
CA GLY A 710 8.51 1.00 -3.56
C GLY A 710 7.54 0.03 -4.26
N ASP A 711 8.02 -1.16 -4.63
CA ASP A 711 7.19 -2.22 -5.20
C ASP A 711 6.13 -2.72 -4.19
N ALA A 712 6.52 -2.89 -2.92
CA ALA A 712 5.59 -3.28 -1.86
C ALA A 712 4.49 -2.22 -1.62
N ILE A 713 4.82 -0.92 -1.72
CA ILE A 713 3.84 0.17 -1.66
C ILE A 713 2.83 0.03 -2.82
N ALA A 714 3.32 -0.20 -4.04
CA ALA A 714 2.47 -0.36 -5.22
C ALA A 714 1.55 -1.58 -5.11
N ARG A 715 2.07 -2.71 -4.63
CA ARG A 715 1.26 -3.92 -4.36
C ARG A 715 0.22 -3.69 -3.28
N SER A 716 0.54 -2.89 -2.25
CA SER A 716 -0.40 -2.57 -1.19
C SER A 716 -1.58 -1.75 -1.71
N VAL A 717 -1.33 -0.75 -2.56
CA VAL A 717 -2.39 0.00 -3.24
C VAL A 717 -3.25 -0.94 -4.09
N LEU A 718 -2.62 -1.81 -4.89
CA LEU A 718 -3.34 -2.77 -5.72
C LEU A 718 -4.22 -3.73 -4.90
N ALA A 719 -3.74 -4.19 -3.76
CA ALA A 719 -4.50 -5.07 -2.86
C ALA A 719 -5.73 -4.38 -2.23
N CYS A 720 -5.68 -3.06 -2.06
CA CYS A 720 -6.79 -2.27 -1.50
C CYS A 720 -7.82 -1.82 -2.55
N VAL A 721 -7.55 -2.00 -3.86
CA VAL A 721 -8.52 -1.70 -4.93
C VAL A 721 -9.27 -2.98 -5.29
N THR A 722 -10.59 -2.98 -5.14
CA THR A 722 -11.47 -4.15 -5.33
C THR A 722 -12.06 -4.24 -6.75
#